data_d8b65a9d865f39d7ab9b5e2d6bd6e71a
#
_entry.id   d8b65a9d865f39d7ab9b5e2d6bd6e71a
#
_cell.length_a   1.000
_cell.length_b   1.000
_cell.length_c   1.000
_cell.angle_alpha   90.00
_cell.angle_beta   90.00
_cell.angle_gamma   90.00
#
_symmetry.space_group_name_H-M   'P 1'
#
loop_
_entity.id
_entity.type
_entity.pdbx_description
1 polymer ?
#
loop_
_entity_poly.entity_id
_entity_poly.type
_entity_poly.pdbx_seq_one_letter_code
_entity_poly.pdbx_strand_id
1 'polypeptide(L)'
;MRIYENPEQTSENRMPSRSYYIPGGISEYQLLNGDWRFAYFSRDIDEPEVIEEWDTIPVPSCWQLHGYENPNYTNINYPYPTDPPYVPDDNPCGIYEREFELSKKWGKVYFVLEGVASCAFVYVNSEYVGFTQGSHLQAEFDVTPYVKEGANTIRVKVLKWCCGSYLEDQDFFRYNGIFRDCYILQRPEGHIGDIEMIPTDQQINIQIAGEAQVRILEGEQVLTDAKMQDTFSYAPENPVLWNAEKPFLYTVELEREGEIISLKAGLRKIEVTDKYELLINGVSVKLHGVNHHDTSKYRGWCQTDEELRKDLELMKELNINCVRTSHYPPTPKFIQMCDEIGLYVVLETDIETHGFLRRLPNVPYGFDMNSNAWPATKAEWKKEHVERMQRMVETYKNHSCVIMWSTGNESGHGCNHVEMIRWARKRDASRLIHCEDASRKGQIHNADVYSRMYPSLKDLEKMALTDDINMPVFLCEYAHAMGNGPGDVYYYNELFDKYSKLIGGCIWEWADHVVTEDGVQKYGGDFEGELTHDGNFCCDGLVFADRSLKAGSLEAKAAYQPIKTAYEDGILRVYNRLDFTDLEEYEITCQIQVDGQAVWEEKKILAAAPHTTVEVEIPYETIACRYGAYLNVQLTKDGKTWAATQHELPCNVQNCQDGSVGAQESCRKDALGDSSVGTQESCQAVDAGCDKAELREDKYNVYASGEGFTYTFSKHYGAFTSMVVDGEEQLAGAQKLSAFRAPTDNDRNIVARWANLNIWQGENLDCAFSKIYDCQVENGVIKVSGSLAGVSRAPFMRYELTVEISKDGQISINFDGNVREDAIWLPRFGFEFELPESTKEFTYFGRGPIENYCDMHNAAPMGMYTSDVDKEYVNYVRPQEHGNHTEVKMLQIGKLEFTSQKGMEINVSKYSTAALYKAEHTDELATDGKTHLRIDYKVSGVGSNSCGPQLEEEYRLSEKHIAFSFAIALKK
;
A
#
# COMPACT_ATOMS: atom_id res chain seq x y z
N MET A 1 20.79 -32.16 22.10
CA MET A 1 20.07 -31.15 21.35
C MET A 1 19.08 -30.54 22.34
N ARG A 2 19.09 -29.24 22.47
CA ARG A 2 18.12 -28.51 23.31
C ARG A 2 16.73 -28.65 22.69
N ILE A 3 15.67 -28.61 23.49
CA ILE A 3 14.29 -28.79 22.96
C ILE A 3 13.95 -27.73 21.90
N TYR A 4 14.41 -26.50 22.11
CA TYR A 4 14.16 -25.37 21.20
C TYR A 4 15.05 -25.36 19.93
N GLU A 5 15.95 -26.37 19.79
CA GLU A 5 16.75 -26.63 18.57
C GLU A 5 16.30 -27.90 17.83
N ASN A 6 15.16 -28.48 18.24
CA ASN A 6 14.68 -29.73 17.67
C ASN A 6 13.42 -29.53 16.81
N PRO A 7 13.49 -29.51 15.47
CA PRO A 7 12.34 -29.29 14.61
C PRO A 7 11.33 -30.45 14.60
N GLU A 8 11.67 -31.61 15.20
CA GLU A 8 10.76 -32.71 15.41
C GLU A 8 9.97 -32.58 16.72
N GLN A 9 10.30 -31.61 17.58
CA GLN A 9 9.65 -31.40 18.87
C GLN A 9 9.21 -29.92 19.05
N THR A 10 8.11 -29.55 18.42
CA THR A 10 7.56 -28.19 18.38
C THR A 10 6.89 -27.76 19.69
N SER A 11 6.60 -28.67 20.58
CA SER A 11 5.94 -28.39 21.87
C SER A 11 6.09 -29.54 22.87
N GLU A 12 5.82 -29.22 24.12
CA GLU A 12 5.64 -30.19 25.22
C GLU A 12 4.41 -29.81 26.03
N ASN A 13 3.52 -30.76 26.28
CA ASN A 13 2.27 -30.59 27.04
C ASN A 13 1.32 -29.49 26.53
N ARG A 14 1.53 -28.92 25.36
CA ARG A 14 0.58 -28.00 24.75
C ARG A 14 -0.66 -28.78 24.30
N MET A 15 -1.84 -28.23 24.56
CA MET A 15 -3.10 -28.81 24.11
C MET A 15 -3.22 -28.80 22.57
N PRO A 16 -3.95 -29.76 21.97
CA PRO A 16 -4.30 -29.68 20.53
C PRO A 16 -5.02 -28.37 20.22
N SER A 17 -4.73 -27.79 19.04
CA SER A 17 -5.43 -26.58 18.59
C SER A 17 -6.90 -26.85 18.36
N ARG A 18 -7.73 -25.90 18.73
CA ARG A 18 -9.19 -25.88 18.58
C ARG A 18 -9.66 -24.59 17.94
N SER A 19 -10.90 -24.56 17.49
CA SER A 19 -11.54 -23.32 17.08
C SER A 19 -11.48 -22.26 18.17
N TYR A 20 -11.24 -21.00 17.75
CA TYR A 20 -11.17 -19.89 18.71
C TYR A 20 -12.57 -19.51 19.23
N TYR A 21 -12.71 -19.46 20.52
CA TYR A 21 -13.84 -18.89 21.24
C TYR A 21 -13.48 -18.66 22.72
N ILE A 22 -14.10 -17.66 23.31
CA ILE A 22 -14.07 -17.40 24.76
C ILE A 22 -15.39 -17.86 25.33
N PRO A 23 -15.42 -18.90 26.21
CA PRO A 23 -16.64 -19.39 26.80
C PRO A 23 -17.16 -18.42 27.89
N GLY A 24 -18.47 -18.38 28.04
CA GLY A 24 -19.19 -17.66 29.07
C GLY A 24 -20.05 -18.59 29.93
N GLY A 25 -21.12 -18.07 30.53
CA GLY A 25 -21.98 -18.82 31.46
C GLY A 25 -21.29 -18.99 32.80
N ILE A 26 -21.10 -20.24 33.26
CA ILE A 26 -20.38 -20.54 34.51
C ILE A 26 -18.86 -20.54 34.32
N SER A 27 -18.35 -20.56 33.09
CA SER A 27 -16.91 -20.49 32.80
C SER A 27 -16.35 -19.12 33.17
N GLU A 28 -15.15 -19.11 33.73
CA GLU A 28 -14.47 -17.89 34.14
C GLU A 28 -13.31 -17.58 33.17
N TYR A 29 -13.29 -16.35 32.69
CA TYR A 29 -12.19 -15.79 31.86
C TYR A 29 -11.48 -14.71 32.65
N GLN A 30 -10.20 -14.87 32.87
CA GLN A 30 -9.36 -13.87 33.53
C GLN A 30 -8.23 -13.42 32.61
N LEU A 31 -8.38 -12.23 32.05
CA LEU A 31 -7.32 -11.60 31.25
C LEU A 31 -6.11 -11.27 32.15
N LEU A 32 -4.92 -11.69 31.71
CA LEU A 32 -3.67 -11.44 32.43
C LEU A 32 -2.84 -10.29 31.81
N ASN A 33 -3.43 -9.54 30.89
CA ASN A 33 -2.79 -8.35 30.35
C ASN A 33 -2.52 -7.29 31.43
N GLY A 34 -1.55 -6.40 31.17
CA GLY A 34 -1.13 -5.35 32.10
C GLY A 34 0.26 -5.58 32.62
N ASP A 35 0.62 -5.02 33.78
CA ASP A 35 1.98 -5.03 34.29
C ASP A 35 2.39 -6.41 34.80
N TRP A 36 3.53 -6.93 34.29
CA TRP A 36 4.17 -8.15 34.74
C TRP A 36 5.55 -7.81 35.35
N ARG A 37 5.98 -8.56 36.36
CA ARG A 37 7.39 -8.58 36.76
C ARG A 37 8.21 -9.14 35.60
N PHE A 38 9.36 -8.52 35.32
CA PHE A 38 10.19 -8.88 34.17
C PHE A 38 11.65 -8.86 34.52
N ALA A 39 12.40 -9.86 34.06
CA ALA A 39 13.86 -9.86 34.13
C ALA A 39 14.44 -10.28 32.77
N TYR A 40 15.35 -9.45 32.26
CA TYR A 40 16.00 -9.70 30.98
C TYR A 40 17.45 -10.17 31.19
N PHE A 41 17.82 -11.19 30.45
CA PHE A 41 19.20 -11.69 30.39
C PHE A 41 19.66 -11.75 28.93
N SER A 42 20.85 -11.20 28.65
CA SER A 42 21.44 -11.19 27.30
C SER A 42 21.83 -12.60 26.81
N ARG A 43 21.89 -13.58 27.72
CA ARG A 43 22.08 -15.00 27.43
C ARG A 43 21.23 -15.83 28.40
N ASP A 44 20.57 -16.84 27.91
CA ASP A 44 19.71 -17.73 28.73
C ASP A 44 20.47 -18.44 29.85
N ILE A 45 21.76 -18.68 29.64
CA ILE A 45 22.66 -19.33 30.64
C ILE A 45 23.03 -18.41 31.82
N ASP A 46 22.77 -17.10 31.72
CA ASP A 46 23.06 -16.15 32.80
C ASP A 46 21.87 -16.04 33.78
N GLU A 47 20.73 -16.70 33.49
CA GLU A 47 19.58 -16.74 34.40
C GLU A 47 20.01 -17.40 35.76
N PRO A 48 19.91 -16.67 36.88
CA PRO A 48 20.26 -17.21 38.21
C PRO A 48 19.15 -18.14 38.72
N GLU A 49 19.49 -19.03 39.64
CA GLU A 49 18.48 -19.90 40.32
C GLU A 49 17.38 -19.08 41.01
N VAL A 50 17.74 -17.87 41.52
CA VAL A 50 16.81 -16.93 42.15
C VAL A 50 17.06 -15.56 41.55
N ILE A 51 16.01 -14.98 40.95
CA ILE A 51 16.05 -13.62 40.41
C ILE A 51 15.73 -12.66 41.59
N GLU A 52 16.72 -11.85 41.99
CA GLU A 52 16.62 -10.92 43.10
C GLU A 52 16.04 -9.57 42.68
N GLU A 53 16.38 -9.10 41.46
CA GLU A 53 15.96 -7.83 40.91
C GLU A 53 14.94 -8.04 39.75
N TRP A 54 13.85 -7.34 39.79
CA TRP A 54 12.79 -7.39 38.82
C TRP A 54 12.41 -6.00 38.37
N ASP A 55 12.29 -5.83 37.03
CA ASP A 55 11.62 -4.72 36.42
C ASP A 55 10.12 -4.99 36.26
N THR A 56 9.45 -4.05 35.61
CA THR A 56 8.04 -4.19 35.21
C THR A 56 7.90 -3.90 33.72
N ILE A 57 7.19 -4.79 33.01
CA ILE A 57 6.89 -4.62 31.59
C ILE A 57 5.39 -4.83 31.36
N PRO A 58 4.73 -4.03 30.50
CA PRO A 58 3.37 -4.29 30.11
C PRO A 58 3.28 -5.55 29.22
N VAL A 59 2.20 -6.29 29.32
CA VAL A 59 1.84 -7.40 28.43
C VAL A 59 0.43 -7.11 27.90
N PRO A 60 0.17 -7.17 26.59
CA PRO A 60 1.14 -7.50 25.53
C PRO A 60 2.14 -6.38 25.26
N SER A 61 3.38 -6.76 24.94
CA SER A 61 4.42 -5.83 24.45
C SER A 61 5.60 -6.56 23.80
N CYS A 62 6.41 -5.79 23.09
CA CYS A 62 7.70 -6.22 22.55
C CYS A 62 8.81 -5.62 23.42
N TRP A 63 9.70 -6.43 24.02
CA TRP A 63 10.69 -5.92 24.97
C TRP A 63 11.70 -4.93 24.39
N GLN A 64 11.93 -4.96 23.06
CA GLN A 64 12.80 -4.00 22.38
C GLN A 64 12.27 -2.57 22.48
N LEU A 65 10.96 -2.39 22.54
CA LEU A 65 10.34 -1.07 22.70
C LEU A 65 10.28 -0.60 24.16
N HIS A 66 10.85 -1.38 25.10
CA HIS A 66 10.95 -1.08 26.53
C HIS A 66 12.40 -0.99 27.01
N GLY A 67 13.37 -0.92 26.07
CA GLY A 67 14.77 -0.65 26.37
C GLY A 67 15.61 -1.88 26.74
N TYR A 68 15.14 -3.11 26.46
CA TYR A 68 15.90 -4.33 26.75
C TYR A 68 16.73 -4.85 25.57
N GLU A 69 16.56 -4.33 24.42
CA GLU A 69 17.37 -4.43 23.20
C GLU A 69 16.91 -3.32 22.27
N ASN A 70 17.57 -3.19 21.13
CA ASN A 70 17.06 -2.31 20.07
C ASN A 70 16.21 -3.10 19.06
N PRO A 71 15.22 -2.46 18.42
CA PRO A 71 14.57 -2.99 17.22
C PRO A 71 15.60 -3.29 16.15
N ASN A 72 15.32 -4.26 15.29
CA ASN A 72 16.13 -4.57 14.11
C ASN A 72 15.20 -4.87 12.93
N TYR A 73 15.36 -4.16 11.83
CA TYR A 73 14.63 -4.41 10.60
C TYR A 73 15.50 -5.11 9.56
N THR A 74 15.08 -6.28 9.12
CA THR A 74 15.66 -6.94 7.96
C THR A 74 14.60 -7.59 7.10
N ASN A 75 14.77 -7.56 5.79
CA ASN A 75 13.95 -8.32 4.85
C ASN A 75 14.50 -9.76 4.69
N ILE A 76 15.71 -9.89 4.11
CA ILE A 76 16.20 -11.22 3.69
C ILE A 76 17.21 -11.82 4.67
N ASN A 77 17.92 -11.01 5.41
CA ASN A 77 19.07 -11.49 6.16
C ASN A 77 18.69 -11.90 7.58
N TYR A 78 18.92 -13.18 7.94
CA TYR A 78 18.87 -13.56 9.36
C TYR A 78 19.89 -12.73 10.15
N PRO A 79 19.52 -12.13 11.29
CA PRO A 79 20.46 -11.38 12.13
C PRO A 79 21.37 -12.32 12.96
N TYR A 80 21.50 -13.58 12.57
CA TYR A 80 22.32 -14.60 13.19
C TYR A 80 22.84 -15.60 12.14
N PRO A 81 23.85 -16.43 12.47
CA PRO A 81 24.37 -17.43 11.51
C PRO A 81 23.31 -18.45 11.06
N THR A 82 23.20 -18.68 9.77
CA THR A 82 22.22 -19.61 9.20
C THR A 82 22.78 -21.05 9.25
N ASP A 83 22.63 -21.72 10.39
CA ASP A 83 23.05 -23.10 10.65
C ASP A 83 21.94 -23.96 11.28
N PRO A 84 20.76 -24.10 10.60
CA PRO A 84 19.61 -24.79 11.13
C PRO A 84 19.91 -26.28 11.47
N PRO A 85 19.37 -26.81 12.56
CA PRO A 85 18.38 -26.17 13.45
C PRO A 85 18.97 -25.37 14.62
N TYR A 86 20.30 -25.18 14.66
CA TYR A 86 21.01 -24.54 15.77
C TYR A 86 20.85 -23.03 15.75
N VAL A 87 20.63 -22.44 16.92
CA VAL A 87 20.58 -20.97 17.12
C VAL A 87 21.81 -20.53 17.94
N PRO A 88 22.13 -19.23 18.00
CA PRO A 88 23.26 -18.74 18.80
C PRO A 88 23.21 -19.22 20.25
N ASP A 89 24.36 -19.62 20.81
CA ASP A 89 24.47 -19.95 22.23
C ASP A 89 24.27 -18.74 23.15
N ASP A 90 24.66 -17.54 22.69
CA ASP A 90 24.32 -16.28 23.33
C ASP A 90 22.87 -15.91 22.89
N ASN A 91 21.90 -16.58 23.52
CA ASN A 91 20.47 -16.45 23.20
C ASN A 91 19.76 -15.61 24.27
N PRO A 92 19.36 -14.38 23.96
CA PRO A 92 18.66 -13.54 24.93
C PRO A 92 17.35 -14.16 25.43
N CYS A 93 17.01 -13.88 26.70
CA CYS A 93 15.75 -14.32 27.25
C CYS A 93 15.09 -13.29 28.15
N GLY A 94 13.74 -13.26 28.12
CA GLY A 94 12.91 -12.52 29.05
C GLY A 94 12.16 -13.46 29.98
N ILE A 95 12.22 -13.22 31.27
CA ILE A 95 11.48 -13.95 32.28
C ILE A 95 10.30 -13.08 32.74
N TYR A 96 9.11 -13.51 32.45
CA TYR A 96 7.85 -12.86 32.84
C TYR A 96 7.26 -13.57 34.05
N GLU A 97 6.80 -12.82 35.06
CA GLU A 97 6.13 -13.40 36.21
C GLU A 97 4.91 -12.56 36.64
N ARG A 98 3.78 -13.22 36.87
CA ARG A 98 2.57 -12.57 37.33
C ARG A 98 1.81 -13.44 38.33
N GLU A 99 1.26 -12.79 39.35
CA GLU A 99 0.29 -13.40 40.26
C GLU A 99 -1.11 -13.31 39.68
N PHE A 100 -1.91 -14.37 39.93
CA PHE A 100 -3.34 -14.41 39.66
C PHE A 100 -4.07 -15.17 40.77
N GLU A 101 -5.34 -14.93 40.90
CA GLU A 101 -6.12 -15.52 41.99
C GLU A 101 -7.25 -16.37 41.39
N LEU A 102 -7.42 -17.60 41.94
CA LEU A 102 -8.59 -18.42 41.71
C LEU A 102 -9.47 -18.36 42.95
N SER A 103 -10.63 -17.70 42.84
CA SER A 103 -11.59 -17.56 43.94
C SER A 103 -12.06 -18.92 44.48
N LYS A 104 -12.16 -19.90 43.57
CA LYS A 104 -12.45 -21.30 43.83
C LYS A 104 -11.87 -22.16 42.71
N LYS A 105 -11.22 -23.25 43.04
CA LYS A 105 -10.75 -24.23 42.07
C LYS A 105 -11.84 -25.25 41.78
N TRP A 106 -12.28 -25.33 40.52
CA TRP A 106 -13.26 -26.31 40.05
C TRP A 106 -13.03 -26.63 38.58
N GLY A 107 -13.47 -27.79 38.08
CA GLY A 107 -13.33 -28.14 36.66
C GLY A 107 -11.89 -28.15 36.16
N LYS A 108 -11.71 -27.70 34.94
CA LYS A 108 -10.43 -27.54 34.22
C LYS A 108 -9.98 -26.09 34.21
N VAL A 109 -8.68 -25.87 34.35
CA VAL A 109 -8.03 -24.56 34.27
C VAL A 109 -6.98 -24.57 33.18
N TYR A 110 -7.11 -23.65 32.23
CA TYR A 110 -6.19 -23.51 31.12
C TYR A 110 -5.49 -22.15 31.18
N PHE A 111 -4.20 -22.16 30.87
CA PHE A 111 -3.46 -20.95 30.54
C PHE A 111 -3.27 -20.85 29.02
N VAL A 112 -3.59 -19.68 28.46
CA VAL A 112 -3.53 -19.42 27.02
C VAL A 112 -2.60 -18.25 26.72
N LEU A 113 -1.72 -18.44 25.75
CA LEU A 113 -0.90 -17.43 25.08
C LEU A 113 -1.39 -17.32 23.64
N GLU A 114 -1.90 -16.16 23.20
CA GLU A 114 -2.32 -15.96 21.81
C GLU A 114 -1.16 -15.69 20.86
N GLY A 115 -0.02 -15.20 21.38
CA GLY A 115 1.22 -15.01 20.64
C GLY A 115 2.40 -14.72 21.56
N VAL A 116 3.53 -15.42 21.31
CA VAL A 116 4.78 -15.26 22.05
C VAL A 116 5.98 -15.59 21.17
N ALA A 117 6.90 -14.67 21.05
CA ALA A 117 8.05 -14.75 20.12
C ALA A 117 9.39 -14.88 20.87
N SER A 118 10.20 -15.90 20.49
CA SER A 118 10.00 -16.91 19.45
C SER A 118 9.50 -18.25 20.03
N CYS A 119 9.86 -18.57 21.27
CA CYS A 119 9.38 -19.77 21.99
C CYS A 119 9.28 -19.50 23.49
N ALA A 120 8.47 -20.29 24.18
CA ALA A 120 8.18 -20.09 25.59
C ALA A 120 8.19 -21.39 26.40
N PHE A 121 8.73 -21.30 27.62
CA PHE A 121 8.62 -22.30 28.68
C PHE A 121 7.66 -21.75 29.72
N VAL A 122 6.65 -22.54 30.09
CA VAL A 122 5.61 -22.15 31.04
C VAL A 122 5.79 -22.89 32.37
N TYR A 123 5.67 -22.12 33.46
CA TYR A 123 5.71 -22.63 34.82
C TYR A 123 4.52 -22.07 35.61
N VAL A 124 3.95 -22.89 36.52
CA VAL A 124 2.90 -22.45 37.44
C VAL A 124 3.30 -22.88 38.84
N ASN A 125 3.29 -21.95 39.77
CA ASN A 125 3.72 -22.19 41.18
C ASN A 125 5.12 -22.86 41.25
N SER A 126 6.05 -22.44 40.38
CA SER A 126 7.42 -22.95 40.21
C SER A 126 7.52 -24.39 39.64
N GLU A 127 6.41 -25.02 39.25
CA GLU A 127 6.44 -26.32 38.59
C GLU A 127 6.42 -26.11 37.05
N TYR A 128 7.25 -26.88 36.34
CA TYR A 128 7.28 -26.84 34.89
C TYR A 128 5.99 -27.45 34.30
N VAL A 129 5.34 -26.68 33.43
CA VAL A 129 4.10 -27.08 32.75
C VAL A 129 4.37 -27.58 31.33
N GLY A 130 5.12 -26.81 30.53
CA GLY A 130 5.33 -27.18 29.13
C GLY A 130 6.10 -26.15 28.29
N PHE A 131 6.21 -26.44 27.01
CA PHE A 131 6.96 -25.67 26.01
C PHE A 131 6.13 -25.46 24.73
N THR A 132 6.30 -24.32 24.08
CA THR A 132 5.74 -24.03 22.75
C THR A 132 6.67 -23.17 21.91
N GLN A 133 6.58 -23.32 20.58
CA GLN A 133 7.17 -22.43 19.57
C GLN A 133 6.15 -22.17 18.44
N GLY A 134 6.48 -21.20 17.55
CA GLY A 134 5.57 -20.66 16.54
C GLY A 134 4.92 -19.37 17.05
N SER A 135 5.55 -18.23 16.73
CA SER A 135 5.32 -16.93 17.40
C SER A 135 3.88 -16.44 17.30
N HIS A 136 3.25 -16.55 16.12
CA HIS A 136 1.91 -16.03 15.84
C HIS A 136 0.79 -17.06 16.02
N LEU A 137 1.08 -18.16 16.72
CA LEU A 137 0.17 -19.29 16.86
C LEU A 137 -0.22 -19.47 18.33
N GLN A 138 -1.52 -19.49 18.61
CA GLN A 138 -2.05 -19.70 19.97
C GLN A 138 -1.54 -20.99 20.61
N ALA A 139 -1.17 -20.92 21.89
CA ALA A 139 -0.78 -22.05 22.71
C ALA A 139 -1.64 -22.13 23.97
N GLU A 140 -2.25 -23.29 24.24
CA GLU A 140 -3.08 -23.56 25.41
C GLU A 140 -2.46 -24.70 26.24
N PHE A 141 -2.42 -24.54 27.57
CA PHE A 141 -1.87 -25.52 28.52
C PHE A 141 -2.88 -25.85 29.60
N ASP A 142 -3.13 -27.16 29.87
CA ASP A 142 -3.90 -27.59 31.01
C ASP A 142 -3.07 -27.40 32.31
N VAL A 143 -3.36 -26.33 33.03
CA VAL A 143 -2.66 -25.99 34.27
C VAL A 143 -3.40 -26.48 35.50
N THR A 144 -4.50 -27.25 35.36
CA THR A 144 -5.33 -27.81 36.46
C THR A 144 -4.50 -28.51 37.55
N PRO A 145 -3.47 -29.34 37.19
CA PRO A 145 -2.67 -30.03 38.22
C PRO A 145 -1.82 -29.08 39.07
N TYR A 146 -1.46 -27.94 38.53
CA TYR A 146 -0.45 -27.02 39.10
C TYR A 146 -1.05 -25.87 39.90
N VAL A 147 -2.35 -25.55 39.71
CA VAL A 147 -3.03 -24.43 40.37
C VAL A 147 -3.69 -24.84 41.67
N LYS A 148 -3.88 -23.90 42.59
CA LYS A 148 -4.58 -24.04 43.87
C LYS A 148 -5.63 -22.93 44.01
N GLU A 149 -6.55 -23.11 44.95
CA GLU A 149 -7.48 -22.03 45.35
C GLU A 149 -6.71 -20.91 46.05
N GLY A 150 -7.04 -19.64 45.72
CA GLY A 150 -6.34 -18.45 46.17
C GLY A 150 -5.22 -18.03 45.20
N ALA A 151 -4.16 -17.47 45.74
CA ALA A 151 -3.05 -16.93 44.95
C ALA A 151 -2.21 -18.02 44.27
N ASN A 152 -1.96 -17.81 43.01
CA ASN A 152 -1.09 -18.61 42.15
C ASN A 152 -0.10 -17.67 41.43
N THR A 153 1.02 -18.23 41.02
CA THR A 153 2.04 -17.49 40.22
C THR A 153 2.24 -18.21 38.90
N ILE A 154 2.20 -17.45 37.81
CA ILE A 154 2.59 -17.94 36.50
C ILE A 154 3.92 -17.29 36.10
N ARG A 155 4.84 -18.11 35.57
CA ARG A 155 6.09 -17.65 34.99
C ARG A 155 6.23 -18.15 33.57
N VAL A 156 6.63 -17.26 32.67
CA VAL A 156 6.89 -17.57 31.27
C VAL A 156 8.32 -17.14 30.94
N LYS A 157 9.18 -18.10 30.59
CA LYS A 157 10.51 -17.83 30.04
C LYS A 157 10.43 -17.81 28.53
N VAL A 158 10.73 -16.68 27.92
CA VAL A 158 10.71 -16.47 26.48
C VAL A 158 12.15 -16.38 25.96
N LEU A 159 12.52 -17.19 24.99
CA LEU A 159 13.81 -17.10 24.30
C LEU A 159 13.66 -16.30 23.00
N LYS A 160 14.70 -15.51 22.68
CA LYS A 160 14.76 -14.72 21.45
C LYS A 160 14.76 -15.60 20.21
N TRP A 161 15.51 -16.72 20.22
CA TRP A 161 15.70 -17.61 19.11
C TRP A 161 15.37 -19.06 19.45
N CYS A 162 14.79 -19.74 18.48
CA CYS A 162 14.61 -21.20 18.49
C CYS A 162 14.71 -21.74 17.05
N CYS A 163 14.68 -23.03 16.82
CA CYS A 163 14.70 -23.57 15.46
C CYS A 163 13.53 -23.08 14.62
N GLY A 164 12.36 -22.80 15.23
CA GLY A 164 11.22 -22.17 14.58
C GLY A 164 11.51 -20.79 13.98
N SER A 165 12.46 -20.04 14.54
CA SER A 165 12.87 -18.71 14.02
C SER A 165 13.44 -18.77 12.60
N TYR A 166 13.89 -19.95 12.12
CA TYR A 166 14.27 -20.13 10.72
C TYR A 166 13.07 -20.19 9.75
N LEU A 167 11.86 -20.38 10.28
CA LEU A 167 10.62 -20.33 9.50
C LEU A 167 9.87 -19.00 9.65
N GLU A 168 10.42 -18.06 10.42
CA GLU A 168 9.81 -16.78 10.75
C GLU A 168 10.73 -15.63 10.29
N ASP A 169 11.06 -15.64 8.99
CA ASP A 169 11.97 -14.70 8.33
C ASP A 169 11.20 -13.67 7.49
N GLN A 170 10.08 -13.18 8.01
CA GLN A 170 9.22 -12.20 7.35
C GLN A 170 9.93 -10.85 7.19
N ASP A 171 9.51 -10.10 6.18
CA ASP A 171 9.94 -8.74 5.92
C ASP A 171 9.29 -7.75 6.90
N PHE A 172 9.83 -7.66 8.10
CA PHE A 172 9.31 -6.81 9.17
C PHE A 172 10.37 -6.53 10.26
N PHE A 173 10.05 -5.64 11.19
CA PHE A 173 10.85 -5.48 12.39
C PHE A 173 10.86 -6.76 13.24
N ARG A 174 12.02 -7.16 13.73
CA ARG A 174 12.23 -8.32 14.61
C ARG A 174 11.98 -7.92 16.05
N TYR A 175 10.89 -8.45 16.61
CA TYR A 175 10.53 -8.23 18.01
C TYR A 175 10.40 -9.54 18.76
N ASN A 176 10.40 -9.43 20.09
CA ASN A 176 10.23 -10.59 20.98
C ASN A 176 9.42 -10.21 22.22
N GLY A 177 8.84 -11.22 22.87
CA GLY A 177 8.04 -11.04 24.07
C GLY A 177 6.66 -11.70 23.97
N ILE A 178 5.83 -11.48 24.97
CA ILE A 178 4.40 -11.84 24.93
C ILE A 178 3.67 -10.66 24.27
N PHE A 179 3.43 -10.77 22.97
CA PHE A 179 2.97 -9.65 22.16
C PHE A 179 1.47 -9.67 21.80
N ARG A 180 0.75 -10.73 22.21
CA ARG A 180 -0.72 -10.84 22.14
C ARG A 180 -1.31 -11.17 23.51
N ASP A 181 -2.63 -11.20 23.58
CA ASP A 181 -3.34 -11.48 24.83
C ASP A 181 -2.91 -12.79 25.49
N CYS A 182 -2.90 -12.79 26.83
CA CYS A 182 -2.76 -14.02 27.61
C CYS A 182 -3.78 -14.04 28.75
N TYR A 183 -4.30 -15.23 29.07
CA TYR A 183 -5.41 -15.37 30.01
C TYR A 183 -5.52 -16.74 30.62
N ILE A 184 -6.30 -16.80 31.73
CA ILE A 184 -6.74 -18.04 32.36
C ILE A 184 -8.19 -18.30 31.96
N LEU A 185 -8.49 -19.56 31.61
CA LEU A 185 -9.85 -20.07 31.42
C LEU A 185 -10.12 -21.14 32.47
N GLN A 186 -11.19 -20.97 33.25
CA GLN A 186 -11.67 -22.02 34.12
C GLN A 186 -13.02 -22.53 33.58
N ARG A 187 -13.12 -23.83 33.30
CA ARG A 187 -14.20 -24.46 32.54
C ARG A 187 -14.74 -25.70 33.25
N PRO A 188 -16.00 -26.09 33.02
CA PRO A 188 -16.54 -27.37 33.53
C PRO A 188 -15.68 -28.57 33.11
N GLU A 189 -15.70 -29.66 33.90
CA GLU A 189 -14.96 -30.87 33.54
C GLU A 189 -15.41 -31.44 32.19
N GLY A 190 -16.71 -31.39 31.92
CA GLY A 190 -17.28 -31.87 30.66
C GLY A 190 -17.48 -30.81 29.58
N HIS A 191 -16.75 -29.70 29.63
CA HIS A 191 -16.85 -28.60 28.62
C HIS A 191 -16.70 -29.07 27.18
N ILE A 192 -17.14 -28.22 26.22
CA ILE A 192 -16.99 -28.49 24.78
C ILE A 192 -15.52 -28.23 24.37
N GLY A 193 -14.80 -29.28 23.97
CA GLY A 193 -13.36 -29.17 23.63
C GLY A 193 -13.09 -28.45 22.34
N ASP A 194 -13.88 -28.73 21.30
CA ASP A 194 -13.76 -28.10 19.97
C ASP A 194 -15.13 -28.01 19.29
N ILE A 195 -15.29 -27.05 18.40
CA ILE A 195 -16.49 -26.81 17.63
C ILE A 195 -16.11 -26.67 16.15
N GLU A 196 -16.78 -27.44 15.30
CA GLU A 196 -16.64 -27.30 13.85
C GLU A 196 -17.93 -26.78 13.23
N MET A 197 -17.83 -25.65 12.49
CA MET A 197 -18.91 -25.03 11.73
C MET A 197 -18.40 -24.55 10.38
N ILE A 198 -17.86 -25.49 9.55
CA ILE A 198 -17.36 -25.13 8.22
C ILE A 198 -18.51 -24.53 7.40
N PRO A 199 -18.36 -23.31 6.86
CA PRO A 199 -19.43 -22.63 6.13
C PRO A 199 -19.92 -23.38 4.91
N THR A 200 -21.26 -23.41 4.71
CA THR A 200 -21.94 -23.86 3.49
C THR A 200 -22.94 -22.78 3.05
N ASP A 201 -23.57 -22.94 1.88
CA ASP A 201 -24.55 -21.97 1.33
C ASP A 201 -26.02 -22.25 1.72
N GLN A 202 -26.31 -23.40 2.35
CA GLN A 202 -27.68 -23.84 2.59
C GLN A 202 -28.03 -24.03 4.05
N GLN A 203 -27.06 -24.43 4.86
CA GLN A 203 -27.33 -24.81 6.23
C GLN A 203 -26.10 -24.56 7.13
N ILE A 204 -26.37 -24.33 8.40
CA ILE A 204 -25.37 -24.29 9.47
C ILE A 204 -25.20 -25.72 9.97
N ASN A 205 -24.01 -26.28 9.77
CA ASN A 205 -23.63 -27.58 10.28
C ASN A 205 -22.72 -27.41 11.49
N ILE A 206 -23.08 -28.03 12.61
CA ILE A 206 -22.33 -27.96 13.87
C ILE A 206 -21.89 -29.36 14.22
N GLN A 207 -20.59 -29.52 14.50
CA GLN A 207 -20.04 -30.76 15.02
C GLN A 207 -19.26 -30.49 16.32
N ILE A 208 -19.57 -31.27 17.34
CA ILE A 208 -18.87 -31.28 18.65
C ILE A 208 -18.73 -32.75 19.09
N ALA A 209 -17.99 -33.00 20.16
CA ALA A 209 -18.02 -34.30 20.84
C ALA A 209 -19.05 -34.28 21.96
N GLY A 210 -20.07 -35.17 21.92
CA GLY A 210 -21.09 -35.39 22.98
C GLY A 210 -22.31 -34.48 22.82
N GLU A 211 -23.07 -34.32 23.93
CA GLU A 211 -24.36 -33.60 23.94
C GLU A 211 -24.19 -32.11 24.21
N ALA A 212 -25.07 -31.27 23.65
CA ALA A 212 -25.22 -29.85 24.01
C ALA A 212 -26.65 -29.37 23.69
N GLN A 213 -27.08 -28.27 24.32
CA GLN A 213 -28.20 -27.48 23.84
C GLN A 213 -27.66 -26.53 22.80
N VAL A 214 -28.35 -26.46 21.64
CA VAL A 214 -27.99 -25.55 20.53
C VAL A 214 -29.11 -24.56 20.31
N ARG A 215 -28.78 -23.26 20.24
CA ARG A 215 -29.67 -22.21 19.76
C ARG A 215 -29.04 -21.50 18.55
N ILE A 216 -29.87 -21.25 17.54
CA ILE A 216 -29.47 -20.46 16.39
C ILE A 216 -30.37 -19.24 16.30
N LEU A 217 -29.75 -18.06 16.14
CA LEU A 217 -30.48 -16.80 16.16
C LEU A 217 -30.16 -15.99 14.88
N GLU A 218 -31.17 -15.24 14.43
CA GLU A 218 -31.08 -14.15 13.47
C GLU A 218 -31.33 -12.82 14.19
N GLY A 219 -30.27 -12.06 14.44
CA GLY A 219 -30.33 -10.94 15.37
C GLY A 219 -30.76 -11.41 16.76
N GLU A 220 -31.91 -10.94 17.28
CA GLU A 220 -32.48 -11.35 18.56
C GLU A 220 -33.49 -12.50 18.41
N GLN A 221 -33.90 -12.84 17.20
CA GLN A 221 -34.89 -13.87 16.93
C GLN A 221 -34.29 -15.27 17.02
N VAL A 222 -34.84 -16.10 17.93
CA VAL A 222 -34.46 -17.52 18.01
C VAL A 222 -35.12 -18.29 16.87
N LEU A 223 -34.31 -18.85 15.95
CA LEU A 223 -34.76 -19.66 14.84
C LEU A 223 -34.94 -21.13 15.21
N THR A 224 -34.11 -21.64 16.12
CA THR A 224 -34.21 -22.98 16.66
C THR A 224 -33.60 -23.05 18.08
N ASP A 225 -34.15 -23.95 18.89
CA ASP A 225 -33.67 -24.27 20.23
C ASP A 225 -33.85 -25.78 20.42
N ALA A 226 -32.79 -26.55 20.42
CA ALA A 226 -32.83 -28.01 20.35
C ALA A 226 -31.64 -28.65 21.08
N LYS A 227 -31.82 -29.91 21.46
CA LYS A 227 -30.70 -30.77 21.92
C LYS A 227 -30.00 -31.41 20.75
N MET A 228 -28.68 -31.43 20.79
CA MET A 228 -27.83 -32.11 19.79
C MET A 228 -27.00 -33.21 20.45
N GLN A 229 -26.63 -34.20 19.64
CA GLN A 229 -25.67 -35.24 19.98
C GLN A 229 -24.64 -35.33 18.84
N ASP A 230 -23.43 -35.00 19.11
CA ASP A 230 -22.26 -34.97 18.18
C ASP A 230 -22.42 -34.06 16.97
N THR A 231 -23.55 -34.10 16.26
CA THR A 231 -23.80 -33.28 15.07
C THR A 231 -25.20 -32.65 15.10
N PHE A 232 -25.31 -31.45 14.52
CA PHE A 232 -26.55 -30.74 14.32
C PHE A 232 -26.52 -29.97 13.02
N SER A 233 -27.63 -29.96 12.28
CA SER A 233 -27.77 -29.17 11.05
C SER A 233 -29.06 -28.39 11.08
N TYR A 234 -28.97 -27.12 10.73
CA TYR A 234 -30.11 -26.22 10.60
C TYR A 234 -30.09 -25.50 9.27
N ALA A 235 -31.15 -25.65 8.49
CA ALA A 235 -31.37 -24.94 7.24
C ALA A 235 -32.40 -23.84 7.45
N PRO A 236 -32.03 -22.54 7.40
CA PRO A 236 -32.98 -21.45 7.41
C PRO A 236 -33.97 -21.57 6.25
N GLU A 237 -35.23 -21.20 6.44
CA GLU A 237 -36.25 -21.25 5.38
C GLU A 237 -35.87 -20.31 4.21
N ASN A 238 -35.31 -19.13 4.52
CA ASN A 238 -34.78 -18.16 3.56
C ASN A 238 -33.34 -17.82 3.97
N PRO A 239 -32.34 -18.59 3.51
CA PRO A 239 -30.95 -18.37 3.93
C PRO A 239 -30.41 -17.03 3.41
N VAL A 240 -29.89 -16.22 4.32
CA VAL A 240 -29.14 -15.00 3.96
C VAL A 240 -27.68 -15.36 3.88
N LEU A 241 -27.09 -15.14 2.69
CA LEU A 241 -25.70 -15.53 2.43
C LEU A 241 -24.74 -14.40 2.79
N TRP A 242 -23.63 -14.77 3.43
CA TRP A 242 -22.53 -13.86 3.74
C TRP A 242 -21.69 -13.55 2.50
N ASN A 243 -21.38 -12.29 2.27
CA ASN A 243 -20.38 -11.82 1.30
C ASN A 243 -19.74 -10.51 1.79
N ALA A 244 -18.67 -10.06 1.12
CA ALA A 244 -17.93 -8.87 1.55
C ALA A 244 -18.73 -7.55 1.47
N GLU A 245 -19.80 -7.46 0.68
CA GLU A 245 -20.67 -6.27 0.59
C GLU A 245 -21.81 -6.32 1.61
N LYS A 246 -22.31 -7.52 1.93
CA LYS A 246 -23.43 -7.76 2.85
C LYS A 246 -23.07 -8.89 3.83
N PRO A 247 -22.23 -8.61 4.87
CA PRO A 247 -21.66 -9.61 5.74
C PRO A 247 -22.66 -10.08 6.82
N PHE A 248 -23.67 -10.81 6.39
CA PHE A 248 -24.69 -11.31 7.30
C PHE A 248 -24.22 -12.53 8.11
N LEU A 249 -24.40 -12.49 9.43
CA LEU A 249 -23.97 -13.54 10.37
C LEU A 249 -25.13 -13.99 11.27
N TYR A 250 -25.39 -15.28 11.28
CA TYR A 250 -26.21 -15.92 12.30
C TYR A 250 -25.41 -16.05 13.59
N THR A 251 -26.10 -16.09 14.74
CA THR A 251 -25.50 -16.42 16.03
C THR A 251 -25.80 -17.86 16.39
N VAL A 252 -24.77 -18.63 16.75
CA VAL A 252 -24.89 -20.01 17.25
C VAL A 252 -24.44 -20.02 18.68
N GLU A 253 -25.34 -20.42 19.58
CA GLU A 253 -25.06 -20.63 21.00
C GLU A 253 -25.13 -22.10 21.33
N LEU A 254 -24.09 -22.57 22.01
CA LEU A 254 -23.98 -23.95 22.52
C LEU A 254 -23.91 -23.90 24.06
N GLU A 255 -24.77 -24.65 24.73
CA GLU A 255 -24.76 -24.75 26.17
C GLU A 255 -24.51 -26.17 26.63
N ARG A 256 -23.52 -26.34 27.55
CA ARG A 256 -23.20 -27.63 28.23
C ARG A 256 -22.71 -27.36 29.61
N GLU A 257 -23.29 -28.09 30.58
CA GLU A 257 -22.93 -27.98 32.01
C GLU A 257 -22.92 -26.54 32.55
N GLY A 258 -23.77 -25.65 31.97
CA GLY A 258 -23.82 -24.23 32.30
C GLY A 258 -22.77 -23.34 31.65
N GLU A 259 -21.83 -23.91 30.91
CA GLU A 259 -20.97 -23.17 29.99
C GLU A 259 -21.77 -22.77 28.73
N ILE A 260 -21.65 -21.53 28.29
CA ILE A 260 -22.28 -21.01 27.06
C ILE A 260 -21.20 -20.53 26.12
N ILE A 261 -21.20 -21.05 24.91
CA ILE A 261 -20.28 -20.60 23.83
C ILE A 261 -21.11 -19.96 22.73
N SER A 262 -20.83 -18.70 22.42
CA SER A 262 -21.50 -17.97 21.35
C SER A 262 -20.52 -17.74 20.19
N LEU A 263 -20.92 -18.15 18.97
CA LEU A 263 -20.14 -18.03 17.74
C LEU A 263 -20.98 -17.38 16.66
N LYS A 264 -20.30 -16.79 15.68
CA LYS A 264 -20.91 -16.25 14.47
C LYS A 264 -20.77 -17.26 13.32
N ALA A 265 -21.82 -17.40 12.51
CA ALA A 265 -21.85 -18.30 11.36
C ALA A 265 -22.41 -17.57 10.12
N GLY A 266 -21.60 -17.38 9.10
CA GLY A 266 -22.05 -16.88 7.80
C GLY A 266 -22.22 -18.03 6.81
N LEU A 267 -23.33 -18.04 6.09
CA LEU A 267 -23.56 -19.00 5.01
C LEU A 267 -22.91 -18.52 3.72
N ARG A 268 -22.07 -19.35 3.10
CA ARG A 268 -21.44 -19.01 1.82
C ARG A 268 -20.91 -20.24 1.09
N LYS A 269 -20.73 -20.10 -0.22
CA LYS A 269 -20.11 -21.10 -1.09
C LYS A 269 -18.99 -20.47 -1.90
N ILE A 270 -17.90 -21.20 -2.12
CA ILE A 270 -16.78 -20.84 -2.99
C ILE A 270 -16.71 -21.86 -4.12
N GLU A 271 -16.59 -21.40 -5.36
CA GLU A 271 -16.47 -22.23 -6.53
C GLU A 271 -15.49 -21.61 -7.54
N VAL A 272 -14.97 -22.44 -8.43
CA VAL A 272 -14.17 -22.01 -9.58
C VAL A 272 -14.87 -22.52 -10.85
N THR A 273 -15.10 -21.66 -11.82
CA THR A 273 -15.75 -22.02 -13.09
C THR A 273 -14.79 -22.72 -14.04
N ASP A 274 -15.33 -23.31 -15.11
CA ASP A 274 -14.52 -23.87 -16.22
C ASP A 274 -13.71 -22.79 -16.97
N LYS A 275 -14.02 -21.51 -16.74
CA LYS A 275 -13.25 -20.34 -17.23
C LYS A 275 -12.29 -19.76 -16.21
N TYR A 276 -12.12 -20.47 -15.09
CA TYR A 276 -11.23 -20.11 -13.99
C TYR A 276 -11.62 -18.83 -13.25
N GLU A 277 -12.93 -18.48 -13.24
CA GLU A 277 -13.46 -17.39 -12.43
C GLU A 277 -13.64 -17.86 -10.98
N LEU A 278 -13.37 -16.98 -10.04
CA LEU A 278 -13.71 -17.20 -8.62
C LEU A 278 -15.18 -16.82 -8.42
N LEU A 279 -15.99 -17.75 -7.95
CA LEU A 279 -17.37 -17.47 -7.55
C LEU A 279 -17.51 -17.49 -6.03
N ILE A 280 -18.19 -16.46 -5.51
CA ILE A 280 -18.73 -16.45 -4.15
C ILE A 280 -20.26 -16.46 -4.29
N ASN A 281 -20.91 -17.46 -3.69
CA ASN A 281 -22.38 -17.61 -3.76
C ASN A 281 -22.93 -17.64 -5.20
N GLY A 282 -22.16 -18.19 -6.14
CA GLY A 282 -22.53 -18.27 -7.55
C GLY A 282 -22.29 -16.99 -8.36
N VAL A 283 -21.78 -15.92 -7.76
CA VAL A 283 -21.44 -14.65 -8.43
C VAL A 283 -19.92 -14.57 -8.64
N SER A 284 -19.49 -14.17 -9.84
CA SER A 284 -18.07 -13.95 -10.16
C SER A 284 -17.57 -12.70 -9.46
N VAL A 285 -16.53 -12.82 -8.65
CA VAL A 285 -15.95 -11.73 -7.86
C VAL A 285 -14.50 -11.46 -8.24
N LYS A 286 -14.08 -10.19 -8.08
CA LYS A 286 -12.67 -9.79 -8.18
C LYS A 286 -12.15 -9.41 -6.78
N LEU A 287 -10.93 -9.86 -6.48
CA LEU A 287 -10.27 -9.57 -5.21
C LEU A 287 -9.48 -8.27 -5.35
N HIS A 288 -10.01 -7.20 -4.80
CA HIS A 288 -9.38 -5.89 -4.65
C HIS A 288 -8.71 -5.86 -3.28
N GLY A 289 -7.48 -6.37 -3.20
CA GLY A 289 -6.87 -6.71 -1.94
C GLY A 289 -5.68 -5.84 -1.54
N VAL A 290 -5.29 -6.01 -0.27
CA VAL A 290 -4.06 -5.49 0.31
C VAL A 290 -3.43 -6.54 1.22
N ASN A 291 -2.11 -6.56 1.31
CA ASN A 291 -1.37 -7.33 2.30
C ASN A 291 -1.37 -6.59 3.64
N HIS A 292 -1.42 -7.29 4.76
CA HIS A 292 -1.48 -6.68 6.09
C HIS A 292 -0.52 -7.35 7.05
N HIS A 293 0.43 -6.59 7.58
CA HIS A 293 1.24 -6.90 8.74
C HIS A 293 0.65 -6.29 10.02
N ASP A 294 0.80 -7.00 11.14
CA ASP A 294 0.51 -6.43 12.47
C ASP A 294 1.58 -5.37 12.78
N THR A 295 1.26 -4.09 12.69
CA THR A 295 2.19 -2.99 12.95
C THR A 295 1.54 -1.78 13.59
N SER A 296 2.19 -1.25 14.64
CA SER A 296 1.86 0.02 15.30
C SER A 296 3.14 0.83 15.47
N LYS A 297 3.13 2.11 15.08
CA LYS A 297 4.30 3.01 15.15
C LYS A 297 4.88 3.23 16.54
N TYR A 298 4.17 2.80 17.60
CA TYR A 298 4.60 2.94 19.00
C TYR A 298 4.73 1.60 19.73
N ARG A 299 4.05 0.54 19.26
CA ARG A 299 3.94 -0.73 19.98
C ARG A 299 4.42 -1.94 19.16
N GLY A 300 5.03 -1.71 17.99
CA GLY A 300 5.48 -2.80 17.13
C GLY A 300 4.33 -3.73 16.74
N TRP A 301 4.42 -5.04 17.01
CA TRP A 301 3.39 -6.01 16.65
C TRP A 301 2.10 -5.94 17.49
N CYS A 302 2.10 -5.16 18.58
CA CYS A 302 1.00 -5.13 19.55
C CYS A 302 -0.07 -4.09 19.16
N GLN A 303 -0.87 -4.35 18.13
CA GLN A 303 -2.01 -3.51 17.81
C GLN A 303 -3.16 -3.72 18.81
N THR A 304 -3.90 -2.64 19.11
CA THR A 304 -5.14 -2.75 19.90
C THR A 304 -6.32 -3.13 19.01
N ASP A 305 -7.41 -3.59 19.66
CA ASP A 305 -8.67 -3.88 18.96
C ASP A 305 -9.19 -2.65 18.18
N GLU A 306 -9.00 -1.43 18.72
CA GLU A 306 -9.39 -0.18 18.07
C GLU A 306 -8.53 0.13 16.84
N GLU A 307 -7.21 -0.13 16.89
CA GLU A 307 -6.31 0.03 15.74
C GLU A 307 -6.65 -0.97 14.64
N LEU A 308 -6.87 -2.24 14.99
CA LEU A 308 -7.27 -3.28 14.04
C LEU A 308 -8.59 -2.94 13.35
N ARG A 309 -9.59 -2.50 14.13
CA ARG A 309 -10.89 -2.09 13.57
C ARG A 309 -10.76 -0.89 12.66
N LYS A 310 -9.97 0.10 13.06
CA LYS A 310 -9.69 1.29 12.21
C LYS A 310 -9.04 0.88 10.88
N ASP A 311 -8.08 -0.04 10.88
CA ASP A 311 -7.44 -0.54 9.67
C ASP A 311 -8.47 -1.18 8.75
N LEU A 312 -9.30 -2.09 9.24
CA LEU A 312 -10.32 -2.79 8.45
C LEU A 312 -11.42 -1.85 7.93
N GLU A 313 -11.89 -0.90 8.73
CA GLU A 313 -12.87 0.10 8.31
C GLU A 313 -12.29 1.03 7.23
N LEU A 314 -11.02 1.44 7.37
CA LEU A 314 -10.34 2.26 6.38
C LEU A 314 -10.09 1.49 5.07
N MET A 315 -9.78 0.19 5.12
CA MET A 315 -9.71 -0.67 3.95
C MET A 315 -11.05 -0.66 3.19
N LYS A 316 -12.19 -0.78 3.90
CA LYS A 316 -13.51 -0.67 3.28
C LYS A 316 -13.76 0.70 2.64
N GLU A 317 -13.35 1.80 3.30
CA GLU A 317 -13.47 3.15 2.76
C GLU A 317 -12.63 3.36 1.49
N LEU A 318 -11.56 2.59 1.33
CA LEU A 318 -10.71 2.54 0.13
C LEU A 318 -11.19 1.53 -0.92
N ASN A 319 -12.40 0.98 -0.78
CA ASN A 319 -13.01 -0.03 -1.66
C ASN A 319 -12.26 -1.37 -1.71
N ILE A 320 -11.41 -1.64 -0.72
CA ILE A 320 -10.73 -2.91 -0.55
C ILE A 320 -11.75 -3.95 -0.07
N ASN A 321 -11.79 -5.12 -0.70
CA ASN A 321 -12.69 -6.21 -0.35
C ASN A 321 -11.96 -7.48 0.10
N CYS A 322 -10.61 -7.48 0.06
CA CYS A 322 -9.79 -8.63 0.40
C CYS A 322 -8.55 -8.23 1.21
N VAL A 323 -8.16 -9.05 2.18
CA VAL A 323 -6.90 -8.91 2.90
C VAL A 323 -6.14 -10.24 2.89
N ARG A 324 -4.83 -10.19 2.54
CA ARG A 324 -3.91 -11.31 2.78
C ARG A 324 -3.16 -11.01 4.07
N THR A 325 -3.18 -11.98 4.99
CA THR A 325 -2.48 -11.83 6.26
C THR A 325 -1.01 -12.21 6.07
N SER A 326 -0.20 -11.24 5.71
CA SER A 326 1.21 -11.41 5.43
C SER A 326 2.04 -11.38 6.72
N HIS A 327 2.88 -12.37 7.06
CA HIS A 327 2.92 -13.71 6.44
C HIS A 327 2.72 -14.71 7.57
N TYR A 328 1.63 -14.55 8.32
CA TYR A 328 1.29 -15.31 9.52
C TYR A 328 -0.20 -15.14 9.88
N PRO A 329 -0.77 -16.01 10.71
CA PRO A 329 -2.11 -15.80 11.23
C PRO A 329 -2.15 -14.58 12.18
N PRO A 330 -3.05 -13.61 11.96
CA PRO A 330 -3.23 -12.48 12.86
C PRO A 330 -3.91 -12.90 14.16
N THR A 331 -4.15 -11.94 15.07
CA THR A 331 -4.98 -12.22 16.25
C THR A 331 -6.38 -12.71 15.84
N PRO A 332 -7.01 -13.65 16.58
CA PRO A 332 -8.35 -14.14 16.26
C PRO A 332 -9.41 -13.04 16.15
N LYS A 333 -9.28 -11.97 16.90
CA LYS A 333 -10.17 -10.79 16.84
C LYS A 333 -10.16 -10.11 15.45
N PHE A 334 -9.00 -10.06 14.80
CA PHE A 334 -8.89 -9.50 13.44
C PHE A 334 -9.77 -10.28 12.44
N ILE A 335 -9.74 -11.60 12.50
CA ILE A 335 -10.54 -12.45 11.61
C ILE A 335 -12.04 -12.36 11.95
N GLN A 336 -12.40 -12.25 13.25
CA GLN A 336 -13.78 -11.97 13.66
C GLN A 336 -14.29 -10.64 13.09
N MET A 337 -13.45 -9.59 13.15
CA MET A 337 -13.78 -8.28 12.57
C MET A 337 -13.92 -8.36 11.04
N CYS A 338 -13.10 -9.17 10.34
CA CYS A 338 -13.26 -9.41 8.90
C CYS A 338 -14.59 -10.07 8.55
N ASP A 339 -15.08 -11.04 9.38
CA ASP A 339 -16.41 -11.61 9.24
C ASP A 339 -17.52 -10.55 9.40
N GLU A 340 -17.39 -9.65 10.39
CA GLU A 340 -18.38 -8.62 10.72
C GLU A 340 -18.42 -7.46 9.71
N ILE A 341 -17.25 -6.99 9.29
CA ILE A 341 -17.09 -5.81 8.40
C ILE A 341 -17.27 -6.20 6.93
N GLY A 342 -16.99 -7.46 6.60
CA GLY A 342 -17.09 -7.99 5.23
C GLY A 342 -15.82 -7.79 4.43
N LEU A 343 -14.78 -8.58 4.73
CA LEU A 343 -13.55 -8.67 3.94
C LEU A 343 -13.24 -10.13 3.65
N TYR A 344 -12.95 -10.48 2.41
CA TYR A 344 -12.39 -11.78 2.07
C TYR A 344 -10.99 -11.91 2.64
N VAL A 345 -10.63 -13.08 3.13
CA VAL A 345 -9.32 -13.31 3.75
C VAL A 345 -8.57 -14.44 3.04
N VAL A 346 -7.35 -14.14 2.61
CA VAL A 346 -6.33 -15.12 2.28
C VAL A 346 -5.48 -15.30 3.54
N LEU A 347 -5.76 -16.35 4.31
CA LEU A 347 -5.13 -16.57 5.61
C LEU A 347 -3.85 -17.39 5.44
N GLU A 348 -2.73 -16.82 5.90
CA GLU A 348 -1.41 -17.39 5.64
C GLU A 348 -0.79 -18.05 6.85
N THR A 349 -0.11 -19.18 6.60
CA THR A 349 0.64 -19.93 7.60
C THR A 349 1.93 -19.18 7.97
N ASP A 350 2.29 -19.16 9.25
CA ASP A 350 3.49 -18.53 9.80
C ASP A 350 4.78 -19.22 9.31
N ILE A 351 5.10 -19.06 8.02
CA ILE A 351 6.26 -19.65 7.35
C ILE A 351 6.82 -18.68 6.31
N GLU A 352 8.04 -18.23 6.54
CA GLU A 352 8.90 -17.59 5.56
C GLU A 352 10.36 -17.99 5.81
N THR A 353 11.11 -18.23 4.73
CA THR A 353 12.51 -18.66 4.83
C THR A 353 13.40 -17.98 3.81
N HIS A 354 13.11 -16.75 3.47
CA HIS A 354 13.71 -15.99 2.38
C HIS A 354 15.24 -15.92 2.48
N GLY A 355 15.80 -15.77 3.68
CA GLY A 355 17.24 -15.69 3.93
C GLY A 355 18.03 -16.95 3.58
N PHE A 356 17.38 -18.10 3.33
CA PHE A 356 18.08 -19.29 2.81
C PHE A 356 18.65 -19.09 1.40
N LEU A 357 18.22 -18.09 0.65
CA LEU A 357 18.88 -17.67 -0.59
C LEU A 357 20.36 -17.32 -0.39
N ARG A 358 20.73 -16.78 0.75
CA ARG A 358 22.12 -16.39 1.07
C ARG A 358 23.04 -17.58 1.29
N ARG A 359 22.51 -18.77 1.47
CA ARG A 359 23.32 -20.01 1.56
C ARG A 359 23.79 -20.55 0.22
N LEU A 360 23.30 -19.98 -0.88
CA LEU A 360 23.66 -20.40 -2.23
C LEU A 360 24.94 -19.65 -2.68
N PRO A 361 26.12 -20.30 -2.76
CA PRO A 361 27.33 -19.60 -3.17
C PRO A 361 27.22 -19.18 -4.65
N ASN A 362 27.55 -17.92 -4.93
CA ASN A 362 27.67 -17.34 -6.28
C ASN A 362 26.38 -17.27 -7.12
N VAL A 363 25.20 -17.35 -6.50
CA VAL A 363 23.95 -17.07 -7.22
C VAL A 363 23.68 -15.56 -7.10
N PRO A 364 23.55 -14.81 -8.21
CA PRO A 364 22.97 -13.46 -8.17
C PRO A 364 21.59 -13.51 -7.52
N TYR A 365 21.13 -12.39 -6.96
CA TYR A 365 19.78 -12.29 -6.39
C TYR A 365 18.77 -12.95 -7.35
N GLY A 366 18.30 -14.11 -6.97
CA GLY A 366 17.40 -14.93 -7.76
C GLY A 366 17.10 -16.22 -7.04
N PHE A 367 15.83 -16.59 -6.99
CA PHE A 367 15.37 -17.80 -6.32
C PHE A 367 15.82 -19.06 -7.05
N ASP A 368 16.78 -19.81 -6.50
CA ASP A 368 16.97 -21.20 -6.91
C ASP A 368 15.94 -22.08 -6.19
N MET A 369 14.76 -22.20 -6.80
CA MET A 369 13.67 -23.04 -6.29
C MET A 369 14.01 -24.52 -6.26
N ASN A 370 15.08 -24.96 -6.89
CA ASN A 370 15.54 -26.34 -6.92
C ASN A 370 16.62 -26.66 -5.87
N SER A 371 17.05 -25.65 -5.12
CA SER A 371 18.05 -25.83 -4.07
C SER A 371 17.57 -26.77 -2.97
N ASN A 372 18.48 -27.61 -2.47
CA ASN A 372 18.27 -28.41 -1.28
C ASN A 372 18.53 -27.64 0.03
N ALA A 373 18.84 -26.35 -0.03
CA ALA A 373 19.05 -25.53 1.17
C ALA A 373 17.75 -25.27 1.93
N TRP A 374 16.61 -25.18 1.24
CA TRP A 374 15.32 -24.86 1.82
C TRP A 374 14.86 -25.86 2.89
N PRO A 375 14.42 -25.39 4.08
CA PRO A 375 13.79 -26.25 5.09
C PRO A 375 12.60 -27.04 4.55
N ALA A 376 11.84 -26.46 3.62
CA ALA A 376 10.70 -27.09 2.96
C ALA A 376 11.05 -28.40 2.23
N THR A 377 12.32 -28.61 1.86
CA THR A 377 12.82 -29.83 1.18
C THR A 377 13.39 -30.86 2.14
N LYS A 378 13.50 -30.59 3.44
CA LYS A 378 14.12 -31.39 4.47
C LYS A 378 13.08 -32.13 5.29
N ALA A 379 13.13 -33.48 5.29
CA ALA A 379 12.14 -34.32 5.96
C ALA A 379 12.05 -34.05 7.48
N GLU A 380 13.15 -33.72 8.12
CA GLU A 380 13.24 -33.39 9.54
C GLU A 380 12.44 -32.11 9.91
N TRP A 381 12.15 -31.23 8.95
CA TRP A 381 11.34 -30.03 9.13
C TRP A 381 9.85 -30.25 8.85
N LYS A 382 9.45 -31.48 8.52
CA LYS A 382 8.06 -31.78 8.15
C LYS A 382 7.07 -31.41 9.27
N LYS A 383 7.41 -31.73 10.51
CA LYS A 383 6.53 -31.49 11.67
C LYS A 383 6.26 -29.98 11.84
N GLU A 384 7.30 -29.16 11.78
CA GLU A 384 7.21 -27.70 11.86
C GLU A 384 6.25 -27.14 10.80
N HIS A 385 6.41 -27.52 9.54
CA HIS A 385 5.58 -27.05 8.45
C HIS A 385 4.11 -27.48 8.61
N VAL A 386 3.88 -28.79 8.78
CA VAL A 386 2.53 -29.34 8.83
C VAL A 386 1.76 -28.86 10.07
N GLU A 387 2.43 -28.77 11.23
CA GLU A 387 1.78 -28.35 12.46
C GLU A 387 1.39 -26.86 12.43
N ARG A 388 2.22 -25.98 11.84
CA ARG A 388 1.86 -24.56 11.65
C ARG A 388 0.57 -24.43 10.83
N MET A 389 0.46 -25.15 9.72
CA MET A 389 -0.77 -25.22 8.93
C MET A 389 -1.97 -25.78 9.71
N GLN A 390 -1.74 -26.83 10.50
CA GLN A 390 -2.78 -27.44 11.33
C GLN A 390 -3.30 -26.45 12.36
N ARG A 391 -2.41 -25.79 13.09
CA ARG A 391 -2.78 -24.80 14.12
C ARG A 391 -3.59 -23.67 13.52
N MET A 392 -3.17 -23.12 12.39
CA MET A 392 -3.92 -22.07 11.69
C MET A 392 -5.32 -22.55 11.29
N VAL A 393 -5.42 -23.64 10.53
CA VAL A 393 -6.72 -24.13 10.04
C VAL A 393 -7.66 -24.50 11.18
N GLU A 394 -7.19 -25.20 12.23
CA GLU A 394 -8.05 -25.58 13.35
C GLU A 394 -8.54 -24.37 14.14
N THR A 395 -7.73 -23.33 14.27
CA THR A 395 -8.13 -22.10 14.98
C THR A 395 -9.20 -21.32 14.20
N TYR A 396 -9.06 -21.23 12.87
CA TYR A 396 -9.88 -20.33 12.05
C TYR A 396 -10.91 -21.02 11.14
N LYS A 397 -11.07 -22.33 11.21
CA LYS A 397 -11.95 -23.13 10.33
C LYS A 397 -13.41 -22.67 10.24
N ASN A 398 -13.92 -22.02 11.28
CA ASN A 398 -15.31 -21.61 11.38
C ASN A 398 -15.61 -20.23 10.73
N HIS A 399 -14.59 -19.47 10.32
CA HIS A 399 -14.77 -18.11 9.82
C HIS A 399 -15.18 -18.09 8.36
N SER A 400 -16.23 -17.35 8.04
CA SER A 400 -16.80 -17.23 6.68
C SER A 400 -15.96 -16.37 5.77
N CYS A 401 -15.26 -15.37 6.31
CA CYS A 401 -14.39 -14.46 5.55
C CYS A 401 -13.18 -15.18 4.94
N VAL A 402 -12.67 -16.26 5.55
CA VAL A 402 -11.52 -17.00 5.01
C VAL A 402 -11.92 -17.75 3.75
N ILE A 403 -11.36 -17.36 2.61
CA ILE A 403 -11.65 -17.96 1.29
C ILE A 403 -10.49 -18.82 0.76
N MET A 404 -9.27 -18.58 1.23
CA MET A 404 -8.08 -19.34 0.84
C MET A 404 -7.22 -19.63 2.08
N TRP A 405 -6.67 -20.87 2.11
CA TRP A 405 -5.59 -21.26 3.01
C TRP A 405 -4.27 -21.12 2.28
N SER A 406 -3.36 -20.28 2.79
CA SER A 406 -2.03 -20.07 2.21
C SER A 406 -0.94 -20.81 2.99
N THR A 407 0.00 -21.40 2.27
CA THR A 407 1.05 -22.26 2.83
C THR A 407 2.24 -21.50 3.40
N GLY A 408 2.27 -20.19 3.30
CA GLY A 408 3.39 -19.32 3.68
C GLY A 408 3.95 -18.55 2.49
N ASN A 409 4.98 -17.78 2.75
CA ASN A 409 5.64 -16.86 1.83
C ASN A 409 7.09 -17.31 1.55
N GLU A 410 7.61 -17.08 0.36
CA GLU A 410 9.02 -17.14 -0.08
C GLU A 410 9.89 -18.22 0.61
N SER A 411 9.34 -19.42 0.73
CA SER A 411 9.93 -20.51 1.52
C SER A 411 10.52 -21.65 0.66
N GLY A 412 10.48 -21.53 -0.65
CA GLY A 412 10.91 -22.57 -1.57
C GLY A 412 10.03 -23.82 -1.50
N HIS A 413 9.31 -24.15 -2.55
CA HIS A 413 8.38 -25.27 -2.55
C HIS A 413 9.09 -26.63 -2.43
N GLY A 414 8.71 -27.46 -1.44
CA GLY A 414 9.31 -28.77 -1.17
C GLY A 414 8.31 -29.83 -0.70
N CYS A 415 8.84 -30.99 -0.27
CA CYS A 415 8.02 -32.12 0.18
C CYS A 415 7.13 -31.73 1.38
N ASN A 416 7.57 -30.81 2.23
CA ASN A 416 6.81 -30.38 3.41
C ASN A 416 5.58 -29.58 3.01
N HIS A 417 5.67 -28.69 2.03
CA HIS A 417 4.51 -27.97 1.47
C HIS A 417 3.48 -28.92 0.86
N VAL A 418 3.95 -29.97 0.15
CA VAL A 418 3.05 -31.00 -0.40
C VAL A 418 2.26 -31.71 0.70
N GLU A 419 2.89 -31.99 1.85
CA GLU A 419 2.21 -32.60 3.00
C GLU A 419 1.22 -31.62 3.67
N MET A 420 1.60 -30.33 3.83
CA MET A 420 0.68 -29.28 4.30
C MET A 420 -0.58 -29.22 3.44
N ILE A 421 -0.40 -29.07 2.13
CA ILE A 421 -1.50 -28.99 1.16
C ILE A 421 -2.39 -30.23 1.19
N ARG A 422 -1.78 -31.43 1.23
CA ARG A 422 -2.53 -32.68 1.32
C ARG A 422 -3.37 -32.74 2.59
N TRP A 423 -2.81 -32.33 3.72
CA TRP A 423 -3.52 -32.31 4.99
C TRP A 423 -4.67 -31.29 4.95
N ALA A 424 -4.41 -30.05 4.50
CA ALA A 424 -5.40 -28.98 4.44
C ALA A 424 -6.59 -29.34 3.54
N ARG A 425 -6.35 -29.86 2.34
CA ARG A 425 -7.42 -30.32 1.43
C ARG A 425 -8.28 -31.44 2.02
N LYS A 426 -7.66 -32.35 2.78
CA LYS A 426 -8.40 -33.42 3.47
C LYS A 426 -9.22 -32.87 4.63
N ARG A 427 -8.71 -31.86 5.31
CA ARG A 427 -9.34 -31.27 6.49
C ARG A 427 -10.48 -30.34 6.11
N ASP A 428 -10.28 -29.52 5.10
CA ASP A 428 -11.25 -28.53 4.63
C ASP A 428 -11.19 -28.41 3.11
N ALA A 429 -12.18 -28.98 2.44
CA ALA A 429 -12.34 -28.91 0.98
C ALA A 429 -13.19 -27.72 0.53
N SER A 430 -13.67 -26.87 1.44
CA SER A 430 -14.56 -25.73 1.13
C SER A 430 -13.83 -24.46 0.75
N ARG A 431 -12.50 -24.44 0.91
CA ARG A 431 -11.63 -23.27 0.63
C ARG A 431 -10.54 -23.64 -0.36
N LEU A 432 -10.07 -22.64 -1.11
CA LEU A 432 -8.96 -22.81 -2.05
C LEU A 432 -7.62 -22.89 -1.29
N ILE A 433 -6.65 -23.55 -1.89
CA ILE A 433 -5.26 -23.60 -1.39
C ILE A 433 -4.41 -22.68 -2.25
N HIS A 434 -3.76 -21.74 -1.60
CA HIS A 434 -2.78 -20.83 -2.18
C HIS A 434 -1.35 -21.28 -1.83
N CYS A 435 -0.43 -21.22 -2.80
CA CYS A 435 1.00 -21.48 -2.64
C CYS A 435 1.77 -20.85 -3.81
N GLU A 436 2.30 -19.63 -3.63
CA GLU A 436 3.05 -18.92 -4.66
C GLU A 436 4.30 -19.69 -5.09
N ASP A 437 5.06 -20.22 -4.14
CA ASP A 437 6.27 -20.99 -4.41
C ASP A 437 6.04 -22.21 -5.33
N ALA A 438 4.85 -22.82 -5.27
CA ALA A 438 4.49 -23.91 -6.19
C ALA A 438 4.39 -23.40 -7.63
N SER A 439 3.81 -22.21 -7.83
CA SER A 439 3.71 -21.55 -9.14
C SER A 439 5.09 -21.16 -9.67
N ARG A 440 5.92 -20.56 -8.82
CA ARG A 440 7.31 -20.13 -9.12
C ARG A 440 8.17 -21.32 -9.52
N LYS A 441 7.99 -22.47 -8.87
CA LYS A 441 8.69 -23.74 -9.16
C LYS A 441 8.13 -24.49 -10.37
N GLY A 442 7.00 -24.08 -10.92
CA GLY A 442 6.30 -24.79 -12.02
C GLY A 442 5.55 -26.05 -11.56
N GLN A 443 5.29 -26.22 -10.26
CA GLN A 443 4.50 -27.30 -9.68
C GLN A 443 3.06 -26.86 -9.39
N ILE A 444 2.44 -26.21 -10.38
CA ILE A 444 1.17 -25.50 -10.26
C ILE A 444 0.00 -26.37 -9.74
N HIS A 445 0.00 -27.67 -10.02
CA HIS A 445 -1.07 -28.58 -9.58
C HIS A 445 -1.08 -28.87 -8.07
N ASN A 446 -0.09 -28.36 -7.34
CA ASN A 446 -0.08 -28.47 -5.88
C ASN A 446 -0.94 -27.40 -5.21
N ALA A 447 -1.34 -26.34 -5.93
CA ALA A 447 -2.25 -25.29 -5.45
C ALA A 447 -3.55 -25.27 -6.26
N ASP A 448 -4.54 -24.46 -5.84
CA ASP A 448 -5.81 -24.29 -6.54
C ASP A 448 -5.86 -22.97 -7.33
N VAL A 449 -4.89 -22.10 -7.10
CA VAL A 449 -4.68 -20.83 -7.81
C VAL A 449 -3.22 -20.73 -8.28
N TYR A 450 -3.01 -20.18 -9.49
CA TYR A 450 -1.70 -19.77 -9.96
C TYR A 450 -1.38 -18.41 -9.37
N SER A 451 -0.32 -18.32 -8.59
CA SER A 451 0.03 -17.07 -7.91
C SER A 451 1.40 -16.56 -8.32
N ARG A 452 1.52 -15.25 -8.40
CA ARG A 452 2.80 -14.56 -8.68
C ARG A 452 2.88 -13.25 -7.89
N MET A 453 4.14 -12.80 -7.72
CA MET A 453 4.47 -11.49 -7.18
C MET A 453 5.01 -10.59 -8.28
N TYR A 454 4.57 -9.36 -8.32
CA TYR A 454 5.08 -8.25 -9.14
C TYR A 454 5.34 -8.56 -10.63
N PRO A 455 4.43 -9.25 -11.37
CA PRO A 455 4.60 -9.36 -12.81
C PRO A 455 4.42 -8.00 -13.47
N SER A 456 5.11 -7.73 -14.58
CA SER A 456 4.76 -6.58 -15.41
C SER A 456 3.34 -6.70 -15.98
N LEU A 457 2.71 -5.58 -16.39
CA LEU A 457 1.39 -5.60 -17.05
C LEU A 457 1.36 -6.55 -18.26
N LYS A 458 2.44 -6.56 -19.05
CA LYS A 458 2.61 -7.45 -20.21
C LYS A 458 2.68 -8.93 -19.81
N ASP A 459 3.38 -9.25 -18.73
CA ASP A 459 3.46 -10.64 -18.23
C ASP A 459 2.13 -11.08 -17.64
N LEU A 460 1.42 -10.20 -16.95
CA LEU A 460 0.08 -10.49 -16.42
C LEU A 460 -0.91 -10.78 -17.54
N GLU A 461 -0.93 -9.96 -18.59
CA GLU A 461 -1.78 -10.21 -19.77
C GLU A 461 -1.42 -11.54 -20.45
N LYS A 462 -0.14 -11.88 -20.57
CA LYS A 462 0.31 -13.17 -21.07
C LYS A 462 -0.16 -14.34 -20.21
N MET A 463 -0.14 -14.20 -18.87
CA MET A 463 -0.69 -15.23 -17.96
C MET A 463 -2.19 -15.42 -18.17
N ALA A 464 -2.93 -14.35 -18.42
CA ALA A 464 -4.36 -14.43 -18.72
C ALA A 464 -4.67 -15.20 -20.03
N LEU A 465 -3.81 -15.04 -21.03
CA LEU A 465 -4.03 -15.55 -22.39
C LEU A 465 -3.45 -16.95 -22.64
N THR A 466 -2.50 -17.43 -21.79
CA THR A 466 -1.89 -18.75 -22.01
C THR A 466 -2.82 -19.89 -21.58
N ASP A 467 -2.86 -20.97 -22.36
CA ASP A 467 -3.55 -22.22 -22.02
C ASP A 467 -2.73 -23.09 -21.04
N ASP A 468 -1.44 -22.79 -20.84
CA ASP A 468 -0.60 -23.53 -19.90
C ASP A 468 -1.01 -23.33 -18.44
N ILE A 469 -1.70 -22.24 -18.14
CA ILE A 469 -2.27 -21.94 -16.82
C ILE A 469 -3.77 -22.25 -16.87
N ASN A 470 -4.15 -23.38 -16.30
CA ASN A 470 -5.51 -23.92 -16.31
C ASN A 470 -6.19 -23.79 -14.92
N MET A 471 -6.01 -22.65 -14.26
CA MET A 471 -6.58 -22.31 -12.95
C MET A 471 -6.70 -20.79 -12.80
N PRO A 472 -7.41 -20.29 -11.79
CA PRO A 472 -7.44 -18.85 -11.47
C PRO A 472 -6.04 -18.28 -11.27
N VAL A 473 -5.82 -17.03 -11.71
CA VAL A 473 -4.58 -16.29 -11.50
C VAL A 473 -4.80 -15.24 -10.43
N PHE A 474 -4.01 -15.29 -9.38
CA PHE A 474 -4.04 -14.37 -8.23
C PHE A 474 -2.67 -13.74 -8.02
N LEU A 475 -2.61 -12.42 -7.90
CA LEU A 475 -1.37 -11.73 -7.54
C LEU A 475 -1.32 -11.58 -6.02
N CYS A 476 -0.59 -12.47 -5.33
CA CYS A 476 -0.48 -12.34 -3.87
C CYS A 476 0.23 -11.05 -3.46
N GLU A 477 1.06 -10.49 -4.36
CA GLU A 477 1.68 -9.18 -4.20
C GLU A 477 1.80 -8.47 -5.56
N TYR A 478 1.42 -7.19 -5.60
CA TYR A 478 1.62 -6.31 -6.76
C TYR A 478 1.62 -4.85 -6.33
N ALA A 479 2.05 -3.96 -7.23
CA ALA A 479 2.00 -2.51 -7.02
C ALA A 479 2.60 -2.09 -5.67
N HIS A 480 3.91 -2.33 -5.49
CA HIS A 480 4.64 -2.05 -4.24
C HIS A 480 4.51 -0.57 -3.85
N ALA A 481 3.93 -0.27 -2.67
CA ALA A 481 3.45 1.06 -2.29
C ALA A 481 4.48 1.90 -1.51
N MET A 482 5.76 1.61 -1.67
CA MET A 482 6.84 2.28 -0.97
C MET A 482 6.93 3.77 -1.31
N GLY A 483 6.93 4.62 -0.28
CA GLY A 483 7.07 6.07 -0.43
C GLY A 483 5.96 6.69 -1.26
N ASN A 484 6.33 7.49 -2.28
CA ASN A 484 5.41 8.08 -3.24
C ASN A 484 5.08 7.07 -4.33
N GLY A 485 3.89 6.49 -4.27
CA GLY A 485 3.38 5.42 -5.13
C GLY A 485 2.22 4.66 -4.44
N PRO A 486 1.70 3.57 -5.04
CA PRO A 486 2.06 3.02 -6.35
C PRO A 486 1.40 3.75 -7.52
N GLY A 487 2.12 3.91 -8.63
CA GLY A 487 1.62 4.61 -9.81
C GLY A 487 0.77 3.77 -10.76
N ASP A 488 1.01 2.48 -10.85
CA ASP A 488 0.48 1.59 -11.89
C ASP A 488 -0.73 0.74 -11.45
N VAL A 489 -1.24 0.90 -10.24
CA VAL A 489 -2.31 0.08 -9.66
C VAL A 489 -3.60 0.08 -10.49
N TYR A 490 -3.96 1.22 -11.08
CA TYR A 490 -5.16 1.33 -11.91
C TYR A 490 -5.12 0.39 -13.12
N TYR A 491 -3.99 0.29 -13.78
CA TYR A 491 -3.82 -0.50 -15.01
C TYR A 491 -3.82 -2.01 -14.75
N TYR A 492 -3.34 -2.46 -13.59
CA TYR A 492 -3.52 -3.85 -13.15
C TYR A 492 -5.00 -4.20 -13.02
N ASN A 493 -5.79 -3.30 -12.45
CA ASN A 493 -7.23 -3.54 -12.26
C ASN A 493 -8.02 -3.53 -13.57
N GLU A 494 -7.61 -2.73 -14.56
CA GLU A 494 -8.18 -2.83 -15.92
C GLU A 494 -7.94 -4.24 -16.54
N LEU A 495 -6.80 -4.86 -16.28
CA LEU A 495 -6.54 -6.24 -16.72
C LEU A 495 -7.37 -7.25 -15.92
N PHE A 496 -7.54 -7.07 -14.61
CA PHE A 496 -8.40 -7.94 -13.80
C PHE A 496 -9.84 -7.93 -14.30
N ASP A 497 -10.37 -6.77 -14.64
CA ASP A 497 -11.71 -6.63 -15.19
C ASP A 497 -11.82 -7.24 -16.60
N LYS A 498 -10.78 -7.09 -17.41
CA LYS A 498 -10.76 -7.56 -18.82
C LYS A 498 -10.75 -9.07 -18.94
N TYR A 499 -10.08 -9.78 -18.02
CA TYR A 499 -9.86 -11.22 -18.13
C TYR A 499 -10.49 -11.98 -16.96
N SER A 500 -11.40 -12.89 -17.24
CA SER A 500 -12.12 -13.70 -16.23
C SER A 500 -11.18 -14.53 -15.36
N LYS A 501 -10.11 -15.09 -15.95
CA LYS A 501 -9.10 -15.89 -15.28
C LYS A 501 -8.29 -15.11 -14.21
N LEU A 502 -8.13 -13.80 -14.37
CA LEU A 502 -7.46 -12.93 -13.39
C LEU A 502 -8.44 -12.62 -12.27
N ILE A 503 -8.31 -13.26 -11.13
CA ILE A 503 -9.26 -13.11 -10.02
C ILE A 503 -8.92 -11.94 -9.08
N GLY A 504 -7.84 -11.19 -9.35
CA GLY A 504 -7.41 -10.04 -8.59
C GLY A 504 -6.07 -10.24 -7.89
N GLY A 505 -5.80 -9.45 -6.86
CA GLY A 505 -4.54 -9.50 -6.10
C GLY A 505 -4.54 -8.61 -4.87
N CYS A 506 -3.41 -8.63 -4.13
CA CYS A 506 -3.20 -7.81 -2.94
C CYS A 506 -2.02 -6.86 -3.16
N ILE A 507 -2.25 -5.55 -2.98
CA ILE A 507 -1.18 -4.54 -3.01
C ILE A 507 -0.21 -4.83 -1.86
N TRP A 508 1.08 -4.71 -2.09
CA TRP A 508 2.10 -4.73 -1.05
C TRP A 508 2.41 -3.29 -0.64
N GLU A 509 2.19 -2.85 0.60
CA GLU A 509 1.35 -3.45 1.61
C GLU A 509 0.44 -2.39 2.28
N TRP A 510 -0.14 -2.68 3.47
CA TRP A 510 -1.13 -1.79 4.09
C TRP A 510 -0.53 -0.51 4.68
N ALA A 511 0.45 -0.62 5.58
CA ALA A 511 0.93 0.54 6.34
C ALA A 511 2.45 0.55 6.52
N ASP A 512 3.06 1.74 6.46
CA ASP A 512 4.49 1.90 6.73
C ASP A 512 4.87 1.35 8.11
N HIS A 513 5.95 0.56 8.18
CA HIS A 513 6.52 0.09 9.43
C HIS A 513 7.60 1.07 9.91
N VAL A 514 7.38 1.65 11.05
CA VAL A 514 8.35 2.56 11.69
C VAL A 514 8.32 2.40 13.21
N VAL A 515 9.41 2.79 13.86
CA VAL A 515 9.46 3.02 15.30
C VAL A 515 9.53 4.52 15.53
N THR A 516 8.57 5.08 16.26
CA THR A 516 8.57 6.52 16.54
C THR A 516 9.20 6.79 17.90
N GLU A 517 10.35 7.47 17.90
CA GLU A 517 11.05 7.94 19.09
C GLU A 517 11.25 9.46 19.04
N ASP A 518 10.88 10.16 20.10
CA ASP A 518 10.96 11.63 20.22
C ASP A 518 10.34 12.41 19.03
N GLY A 519 9.32 11.80 18.37
CA GLY A 519 8.64 12.37 17.21
C GLY A 519 9.30 12.09 15.87
N VAL A 520 10.47 11.43 15.86
CA VAL A 520 11.16 10.98 14.64
C VAL A 520 10.74 9.56 14.30
N GLN A 521 10.43 9.32 13.03
CA GLN A 521 10.14 7.99 12.51
C GLN A 521 11.43 7.31 12.07
N LYS A 522 11.79 6.22 12.76
CA LYS A 522 12.99 5.43 12.53
C LYS A 522 12.68 4.16 11.73
N TYR A 523 13.65 3.75 10.93
CA TYR A 523 13.62 2.54 10.13
C TYR A 523 14.93 1.74 10.24
N GLY A 524 15.17 0.71 9.45
CA GLY A 524 16.38 -0.11 9.52
C GLY A 524 17.66 0.69 9.29
N GLY A 525 18.66 0.51 10.14
CA GLY A 525 19.93 1.24 10.16
C GLY A 525 20.01 2.37 11.19
N ASP A 526 18.87 2.72 11.82
CA ASP A 526 18.79 3.81 12.79
C ASP A 526 19.07 3.34 14.24
N PHE A 527 19.22 2.05 14.45
CA PHE A 527 19.34 1.47 15.78
C PHE A 527 20.75 0.98 16.05
N GLU A 528 21.28 1.33 17.20
CA GLU A 528 22.64 0.91 17.61
C GLU A 528 22.71 -0.62 17.73
N GLY A 529 23.76 -1.23 17.13
CA GLY A 529 24.02 -2.66 17.23
C GLY A 529 23.32 -3.52 16.18
N GLU A 530 22.63 -2.96 15.20
CA GLU A 530 22.12 -3.71 14.06
C GLU A 530 23.26 -4.34 13.28
N LEU A 531 23.28 -5.66 13.19
CA LEU A 531 24.30 -6.42 12.43
C LEU A 531 23.99 -6.43 10.93
N THR A 532 22.71 -6.33 10.58
CA THR A 532 22.19 -6.25 9.22
C THR A 532 20.88 -5.49 9.23
N HIS A 533 20.62 -4.74 8.15
CA HIS A 533 19.38 -4.00 7.96
C HIS A 533 19.14 -3.73 6.47
N ASP A 534 17.88 -3.48 6.11
CA ASP A 534 17.49 -3.15 4.73
C ASP A 534 16.97 -1.70 4.56
N GLY A 535 17.38 -0.81 5.50
CA GLY A 535 17.08 0.63 5.46
C GLY A 535 15.59 0.92 5.58
N ASN A 536 15.09 1.87 4.79
CA ASN A 536 13.68 2.26 4.77
C ASN A 536 12.79 1.34 3.92
N PHE A 537 13.23 0.10 3.59
CA PHE A 537 12.44 -0.80 2.75
C PHE A 537 11.12 -1.21 3.39
N CYS A 538 11.03 -1.13 4.72
CA CYS A 538 9.81 -1.31 5.51
C CYS A 538 8.81 -0.14 5.47
N CYS A 539 9.13 0.98 4.79
CA CYS A 539 8.24 2.12 4.65
C CYS A 539 7.45 2.01 3.33
N ASP A 540 6.79 0.89 3.13
CA ASP A 540 6.17 0.45 1.89
C ASP A 540 4.65 0.32 1.95
N GLY A 541 4.05 0.97 2.94
CA GLY A 541 2.61 1.00 3.16
C GLY A 541 1.84 1.85 2.14
N LEU A 542 0.64 1.38 1.81
CA LEU A 542 -0.36 2.15 1.06
C LEU A 542 -0.84 3.36 1.86
N VAL A 543 -0.82 3.27 3.19
CA VAL A 543 -1.05 4.38 4.13
C VAL A 543 0.18 4.63 4.98
N PHE A 544 0.29 5.83 5.54
CA PHE A 544 1.33 6.14 6.53
C PHE A 544 1.16 5.32 7.82
N ALA A 545 2.20 5.22 8.63
CA ALA A 545 2.18 4.49 9.90
C ALA A 545 1.10 4.96 10.89
N ASP A 546 0.59 6.20 10.77
CA ASP A 546 -0.53 6.74 11.55
C ASP A 546 -1.90 6.57 10.88
N ARG A 547 -1.94 5.87 9.73
CA ARG A 547 -3.11 5.61 8.90
C ARG A 547 -3.67 6.85 8.20
N SER A 548 -2.92 7.94 8.10
CA SER A 548 -3.21 8.99 7.13
C SER A 548 -2.96 8.50 5.71
N LEU A 549 -3.71 9.07 4.76
CA LEU A 549 -3.71 8.60 3.37
C LEU A 549 -2.54 9.19 2.58
N LYS A 550 -1.92 8.39 1.75
CA LYS A 550 -1.00 8.80 0.68
C LYS A 550 -1.79 9.05 -0.63
N ALA A 551 -1.19 9.70 -1.61
CA ALA A 551 -1.78 9.80 -2.94
C ALA A 551 -2.06 8.42 -3.56
N GLY A 552 -1.15 7.46 -3.35
CA GLY A 552 -1.32 6.06 -3.77
C GLY A 552 -2.53 5.35 -3.14
N SER A 553 -2.91 5.70 -1.88
CA SER A 553 -4.14 5.18 -1.25
C SER A 553 -5.38 5.60 -2.02
N LEU A 554 -5.42 6.87 -2.45
CA LEU A 554 -6.56 7.43 -3.18
C LEU A 554 -6.60 6.90 -4.63
N GLU A 555 -5.44 6.66 -5.23
CA GLU A 555 -5.33 6.00 -6.53
C GLU A 555 -5.84 4.56 -6.47
N ALA A 556 -5.49 3.80 -5.44
CA ALA A 556 -6.04 2.47 -5.19
C ALA A 556 -7.57 2.51 -5.00
N LYS A 557 -8.08 3.50 -4.25
CA LYS A 557 -9.53 3.72 -4.11
C LYS A 557 -10.21 3.95 -5.46
N ALA A 558 -9.59 4.75 -6.34
CA ALA A 558 -10.10 5.02 -7.67
C ALA A 558 -10.06 3.77 -8.57
N ALA A 559 -9.01 2.94 -8.47
CA ALA A 559 -8.91 1.67 -9.18
C ALA A 559 -9.99 0.66 -8.74
N TYR A 560 -10.32 0.64 -7.45
CA TYR A 560 -11.27 -0.29 -6.82
C TYR A 560 -12.70 0.23 -6.73
N GLN A 561 -12.98 1.42 -7.29
CA GLN A 561 -14.30 2.05 -7.15
C GLN A 561 -15.45 1.19 -7.67
N PRO A 562 -16.65 1.26 -7.03
CA PRO A 562 -17.80 0.40 -7.31
C PRO A 562 -18.53 0.69 -8.61
N ILE A 563 -18.17 1.71 -9.36
CA ILE A 563 -18.74 2.03 -10.67
C ILE A 563 -17.67 2.30 -11.72
N LYS A 564 -17.99 1.99 -12.98
CA LYS A 564 -17.31 2.55 -14.16
C LYS A 564 -18.27 3.46 -14.90
N THR A 565 -17.77 4.59 -15.39
CA THR A 565 -18.59 5.53 -16.14
C THR A 565 -18.01 5.79 -17.52
N ALA A 566 -18.90 6.05 -18.48
CA ALA A 566 -18.54 6.51 -19.82
C ALA A 566 -19.55 7.57 -20.26
N TYR A 567 -19.07 8.66 -20.86
CA TYR A 567 -19.93 9.73 -21.34
C TYR A 567 -19.74 9.91 -22.85
N GLU A 568 -20.85 9.91 -23.58
CA GLU A 568 -20.87 10.09 -25.04
C GLU A 568 -22.19 10.71 -25.46
N ASP A 569 -22.16 11.74 -26.32
CA ASP A 569 -23.33 12.36 -26.94
C ASP A 569 -24.47 12.74 -25.97
N GLY A 570 -24.14 13.28 -24.79
CA GLY A 570 -25.11 13.69 -23.77
C GLY A 570 -25.63 12.55 -22.88
N ILE A 571 -25.14 11.35 -23.05
CA ILE A 571 -25.53 10.18 -22.27
C ILE A 571 -24.37 9.75 -21.39
N LEU A 572 -24.58 9.72 -20.08
CA LEU A 572 -23.71 9.09 -19.10
C LEU A 572 -24.15 7.65 -18.89
N ARG A 573 -23.26 6.69 -19.18
CA ARG A 573 -23.44 5.29 -18.86
C ARG A 573 -22.74 4.98 -17.55
N VAL A 574 -23.49 4.41 -16.59
CA VAL A 574 -22.98 4.02 -15.27
C VAL A 574 -23.08 2.50 -15.17
N TYR A 575 -21.95 1.82 -15.17
CA TYR A 575 -21.84 0.38 -14.95
C TYR A 575 -21.64 0.10 -13.47
N ASN A 576 -22.49 -0.75 -12.88
CA ASN A 576 -22.39 -1.22 -11.50
C ASN A 576 -21.35 -2.35 -11.43
N ARG A 577 -20.23 -2.12 -10.74
CA ARG A 577 -19.15 -3.11 -10.51
C ARG A 577 -19.35 -3.92 -9.22
N LEU A 578 -20.33 -3.54 -8.40
CA LEU A 578 -20.65 -4.31 -7.19
C LEU A 578 -21.15 -5.68 -7.55
N ASP A 579 -20.84 -6.66 -6.71
CA ASP A 579 -21.16 -8.06 -6.95
C ASP A 579 -22.54 -8.45 -6.39
N PHE A 580 -22.99 -7.81 -5.31
CA PHE A 580 -24.20 -8.18 -4.55
C PHE A 580 -25.11 -7.01 -4.23
N THR A 581 -24.75 -5.79 -4.58
CA THR A 581 -25.47 -4.56 -4.16
C THR A 581 -25.99 -3.78 -5.37
N ASP A 582 -27.28 -3.44 -5.37
CA ASP A 582 -27.88 -2.54 -6.37
C ASP A 582 -27.44 -1.09 -6.11
N LEU A 583 -27.27 -0.30 -7.17
CA LEU A 583 -26.91 1.12 -7.03
C LEU A 583 -28.04 1.95 -6.39
N GLU A 584 -29.28 1.43 -6.27
CA GLU A 584 -30.37 2.12 -5.57
C GLU A 584 -30.08 2.39 -4.08
N GLU A 585 -29.09 1.70 -3.50
CA GLU A 585 -28.61 1.95 -2.15
C GLU A 585 -27.69 3.18 -2.04
N TYR A 586 -27.36 3.82 -3.15
CA TYR A 586 -26.45 4.95 -3.24
C TYR A 586 -27.11 6.16 -3.89
N GLU A 587 -26.63 7.37 -3.53
CA GLU A 587 -26.95 8.60 -4.25
C GLU A 587 -25.85 8.88 -5.28
N ILE A 588 -26.22 9.12 -6.54
CA ILE A 588 -25.29 9.60 -7.57
C ILE A 588 -25.49 11.10 -7.76
N THR A 589 -24.40 11.86 -7.72
CA THR A 589 -24.35 13.30 -8.01
C THR A 589 -23.62 13.50 -9.34
N CYS A 590 -24.31 14.12 -10.30
CA CYS A 590 -23.73 14.56 -11.57
C CYS A 590 -23.60 16.08 -11.53
N GLN A 591 -22.41 16.63 -11.75
CA GLN A 591 -22.14 18.06 -11.71
C GLN A 591 -21.34 18.48 -12.94
N ILE A 592 -21.83 19.50 -13.66
CA ILE A 592 -21.06 20.12 -14.75
C ILE A 592 -20.30 21.29 -14.18
N GLN A 593 -19.01 21.28 -14.45
CA GLN A 593 -18.06 22.33 -14.04
C GLN A 593 -17.44 22.98 -15.29
N VAL A 594 -17.39 24.31 -15.32
CA VAL A 594 -16.74 25.09 -16.38
C VAL A 594 -15.72 26.01 -15.73
N ASP A 595 -14.47 25.97 -16.18
CA ASP A 595 -13.37 26.76 -15.63
C ASP A 595 -13.27 26.71 -14.09
N GLY A 596 -13.55 25.55 -13.52
CA GLY A 596 -13.52 25.33 -12.09
C GLY A 596 -14.80 25.73 -11.32
N GLN A 597 -15.83 26.25 -12.02
CA GLN A 597 -17.08 26.68 -11.40
C GLN A 597 -18.21 25.69 -11.75
N ALA A 598 -18.93 25.22 -10.74
CA ALA A 598 -20.13 24.39 -10.94
C ALA A 598 -21.22 25.23 -11.59
N VAL A 599 -21.74 24.78 -12.74
CA VAL A 599 -22.81 25.47 -13.50
C VAL A 599 -24.11 24.68 -13.49
N TRP A 600 -24.07 23.39 -13.23
CA TRP A 600 -25.22 22.54 -13.07
C TRP A 600 -24.90 21.36 -12.14
N GLU A 601 -25.88 20.94 -11.37
CA GLU A 601 -25.78 19.77 -10.49
C GLU A 601 -27.12 19.06 -10.38
N GLU A 602 -27.13 17.74 -10.42
CA GLU A 602 -28.30 16.91 -10.19
C GLU A 602 -27.94 15.69 -9.35
N LYS A 603 -28.81 15.34 -8.40
CA LYS A 603 -28.70 14.16 -7.54
C LYS A 603 -29.81 13.18 -7.87
N LYS A 604 -29.46 11.91 -7.99
CA LYS A 604 -30.39 10.81 -8.38
C LYS A 604 -30.10 9.54 -7.59
N ILE A 605 -31.14 8.73 -7.41
CA ILE A 605 -31.00 7.32 -7.06
C ILE A 605 -31.19 6.54 -8.35
N LEU A 606 -30.23 5.70 -8.68
CA LEU A 606 -30.26 4.88 -9.90
C LEU A 606 -30.46 3.42 -9.54
N ALA A 607 -31.47 2.75 -10.11
CA ALA A 607 -31.60 1.32 -9.99
C ALA A 607 -30.75 0.65 -11.08
N ALA A 608 -29.69 -0.02 -10.65
CA ALA A 608 -28.85 -0.84 -11.52
C ALA A 608 -28.37 -2.05 -10.73
N ALA A 609 -28.86 -3.21 -11.09
CA ALA A 609 -28.45 -4.47 -10.48
C ALA A 609 -26.93 -4.70 -10.67
N PRO A 610 -26.30 -5.56 -9.87
CA PRO A 610 -24.89 -5.94 -10.05
C PRO A 610 -24.58 -6.30 -11.51
N HIS A 611 -23.41 -5.83 -11.98
CA HIS A 611 -22.91 -6.07 -13.35
C HIS A 611 -23.81 -5.59 -14.50
N THR A 612 -24.68 -4.59 -14.23
CA THR A 612 -25.52 -3.96 -15.27
C THR A 612 -25.20 -2.48 -15.46
N THR A 613 -25.62 -1.95 -16.60
CA THR A 613 -25.42 -0.53 -16.95
C THR A 613 -26.75 0.20 -16.94
N VAL A 614 -26.77 1.40 -16.39
CA VAL A 614 -27.89 2.35 -16.49
C VAL A 614 -27.43 3.60 -17.24
N GLU A 615 -28.31 4.21 -18.01
CA GLU A 615 -28.06 5.43 -18.77
C GLU A 615 -28.72 6.64 -18.09
N VAL A 616 -28.02 7.76 -18.09
CA VAL A 616 -28.45 9.04 -17.51
C VAL A 616 -28.25 10.12 -18.55
N GLU A 617 -29.33 10.82 -18.94
CA GLU A 617 -29.20 12.00 -19.79
C GLU A 617 -28.59 13.17 -19.02
N ILE A 618 -27.58 13.80 -19.60
CA ILE A 618 -26.88 14.95 -19.06
C ILE A 618 -27.24 16.19 -19.91
N PRO A 619 -27.91 17.21 -19.36
CA PRO A 619 -28.34 18.37 -20.13
C PRO A 619 -27.15 19.33 -20.35
N TYR A 620 -26.30 19.02 -21.32
CA TYR A 620 -25.15 19.84 -21.65
C TYR A 620 -25.18 20.36 -23.08
N GLU A 621 -25.05 21.67 -23.24
CA GLU A 621 -24.81 22.32 -24.52
C GLU A 621 -23.37 22.87 -24.52
N THR A 622 -22.71 22.83 -25.68
CA THR A 622 -21.33 23.33 -25.83
C THR A 622 -21.23 24.79 -25.37
N ILE A 623 -20.43 25.06 -24.35
CA ILE A 623 -20.29 26.36 -23.72
C ILE A 623 -18.91 26.96 -24.04
N ALA A 624 -18.78 28.28 -23.95
CA ALA A 624 -17.49 28.94 -24.01
C ALA A 624 -16.73 28.73 -22.66
N CYS A 625 -15.46 28.36 -22.72
CA CYS A 625 -14.61 28.19 -21.57
C CYS A 625 -13.22 28.81 -21.82
N ARG A 626 -12.47 29.07 -20.76
CA ARG A 626 -11.07 29.50 -20.82
C ARG A 626 -10.12 28.29 -20.68
N TYR A 627 -10.44 27.39 -19.76
CA TYR A 627 -9.59 26.25 -19.38
C TYR A 627 -10.21 24.92 -19.71
N GLY A 628 -11.53 24.75 -19.56
CA GLY A 628 -12.21 23.50 -19.89
C GLY A 628 -13.56 23.34 -19.21
N ALA A 629 -14.31 22.35 -19.67
CA ALA A 629 -15.59 21.93 -19.09
C ALA A 629 -15.56 20.45 -18.76
N TYR A 630 -16.10 20.05 -17.62
CA TYR A 630 -16.02 18.67 -17.11
C TYR A 630 -17.34 18.26 -16.46
N LEU A 631 -17.70 16.97 -16.67
CA LEU A 631 -18.74 16.29 -15.93
C LEU A 631 -18.12 15.50 -14.78
N ASN A 632 -18.38 15.91 -13.56
CA ASN A 632 -18.03 15.18 -12.35
C ASN A 632 -19.17 14.26 -11.96
N VAL A 633 -18.84 13.01 -11.64
CA VAL A 633 -19.80 12.00 -11.19
C VAL A 633 -19.33 11.45 -9.86
N GLN A 634 -20.16 11.53 -8.83
CA GLN A 634 -19.85 11.02 -7.50
C GLN A 634 -20.91 10.04 -7.05
N LEU A 635 -20.48 8.92 -6.45
CA LEU A 635 -21.33 7.93 -5.80
C LEU A 635 -21.16 8.06 -4.28
N THR A 636 -22.25 8.33 -3.57
CA THR A 636 -22.23 8.56 -2.11
C THR A 636 -23.22 7.66 -1.39
N LYS A 637 -22.85 7.22 -0.17
CA LYS A 637 -23.70 6.49 0.76
C LYS A 637 -23.30 6.85 2.18
N ASP A 638 -24.25 7.11 3.04
CA ASP A 638 -24.04 7.48 4.45
C ASP A 638 -23.06 8.65 4.65
N GLY A 639 -23.09 9.62 3.73
CA GLY A 639 -22.24 10.80 3.75
C GLY A 639 -20.79 10.58 3.32
N LYS A 640 -20.43 9.36 2.89
CA LYS A 640 -19.10 9.01 2.36
C LYS A 640 -19.13 8.89 0.84
N THR A 641 -18.04 9.33 0.18
CA THR A 641 -17.84 9.13 -1.27
C THR A 641 -17.15 7.80 -1.52
N TRP A 642 -17.81 6.93 -2.28
CA TRP A 642 -17.33 5.61 -2.66
C TRP A 642 -16.66 5.59 -4.03
N ALA A 643 -17.16 6.43 -4.95
CA ALA A 643 -16.56 6.61 -6.26
C ALA A 643 -16.59 8.07 -6.69
N ALA A 644 -15.60 8.47 -7.46
CA ALA A 644 -15.57 9.74 -8.16
C ALA A 644 -14.93 9.56 -9.54
N THR A 645 -15.63 9.97 -10.60
CA THR A 645 -15.11 9.94 -11.95
C THR A 645 -15.34 11.29 -12.63
N GLN A 646 -14.55 11.60 -13.66
CA GLN A 646 -14.67 12.85 -14.40
C GLN A 646 -14.57 12.59 -15.91
N HIS A 647 -15.38 13.29 -16.70
CA HIS A 647 -15.33 13.27 -18.15
C HIS A 647 -15.16 14.68 -18.69
N GLU A 648 -14.23 14.86 -19.64
CA GLU A 648 -14.10 16.13 -20.35
C GLU A 648 -15.31 16.34 -21.27
N LEU A 649 -15.86 17.54 -21.23
CA LEU A 649 -16.99 17.95 -22.05
C LEU A 649 -16.54 18.82 -23.21
N PRO A 650 -17.13 18.71 -24.42
CA PRO A 650 -16.82 19.58 -25.52
C PRO A 650 -17.08 21.05 -25.15
N CYS A 651 -16.10 21.92 -25.26
CA CYS A 651 -16.28 23.37 -25.04
C CYS A 651 -15.54 24.21 -26.08
N ASN A 652 -15.99 25.44 -26.26
CA ASN A 652 -15.30 26.42 -27.13
C ASN A 652 -14.28 27.19 -26.30
N VAL A 653 -13.01 26.76 -26.35
CA VAL A 653 -11.93 27.46 -25.65
C VAL A 653 -11.74 28.86 -26.26
N GLN A 654 -12.04 29.90 -25.49
CA GLN A 654 -11.80 31.28 -25.88
C GLN A 654 -10.33 31.63 -25.59
N ASN A 655 -9.55 31.78 -26.64
CA ASN A 655 -8.24 32.42 -26.52
C ASN A 655 -8.46 33.88 -26.09
N CYS A 656 -8.02 34.26 -24.91
CA CYS A 656 -8.00 35.65 -24.47
C CYS A 656 -6.92 36.43 -25.27
N GLN A 657 -7.21 36.72 -26.53
CA GLN A 657 -6.63 37.82 -27.31
C GLN A 657 -7.74 38.38 -28.18
N ASP A 658 -8.05 39.64 -27.95
CA ASP A 658 -8.96 40.54 -28.68
C ASP A 658 -9.60 40.03 -29.99
N GLY A 659 -10.95 39.99 -29.98
CA GLY A 659 -11.84 40.27 -31.08
C GLY A 659 -11.47 39.81 -32.50
N SER A 660 -11.54 38.52 -32.79
CA SER A 660 -11.90 38.08 -34.13
C SER A 660 -12.44 36.64 -34.09
N VAL A 661 -13.68 36.48 -34.55
CA VAL A 661 -14.36 35.21 -34.78
C VAL A 661 -13.70 34.53 -35.99
N GLY A 662 -13.14 33.36 -35.78
CA GLY A 662 -12.55 32.57 -36.88
C GLY A 662 -12.63 31.07 -36.65
N ALA A 663 -13.60 30.49 -37.39
CA ALA A 663 -13.69 29.13 -37.93
C ALA A 663 -13.28 27.90 -37.09
N GLN A 664 -14.30 27.07 -36.90
CA GLN A 664 -14.28 25.70 -36.41
C GLN A 664 -13.29 24.79 -37.17
N GLU A 665 -12.44 24.04 -36.48
CA GLU A 665 -12.01 22.72 -36.92
C GLU A 665 -12.24 21.70 -35.81
N SER A 666 -13.11 20.79 -36.11
CA SER A 666 -13.45 19.65 -35.24
C SER A 666 -12.32 18.63 -35.32
N CYS A 667 -11.56 18.44 -34.23
CA CYS A 667 -10.73 17.25 -34.08
C CYS A 667 -11.53 16.09 -33.51
N ARG A 668 -11.99 15.20 -34.39
CA ARG A 668 -12.36 13.83 -33.99
C ARG A 668 -11.07 13.05 -33.75
N LYS A 669 -10.88 12.49 -32.57
CA LYS A 669 -9.98 11.36 -32.33
C LYS A 669 -10.82 10.11 -32.18
N ASP A 670 -10.79 9.29 -33.20
CA ASP A 670 -11.21 7.89 -33.12
C ASP A 670 -10.10 7.11 -32.42
N ALA A 671 -10.48 6.32 -31.44
CA ALA A 671 -9.62 5.32 -30.82
C ALA A 671 -9.41 4.15 -31.79
N LEU A 672 -8.21 3.58 -31.77
CA LEU A 672 -7.74 2.33 -32.38
C LEU A 672 -7.12 2.41 -33.78
N GLY A 673 -5.80 2.14 -33.74
CA GLY A 673 -5.12 1.30 -34.75
C GLY A 673 -4.40 2.02 -35.87
N ASP A 674 -3.16 1.77 -35.83
CA ASP A 674 -2.24 1.53 -36.92
C ASP A 674 -1.22 2.64 -37.31
N SER A 675 0.02 2.19 -37.23
CA SER A 675 1.22 2.93 -37.59
C SER A 675 1.32 3.13 -39.09
N SER A 676 1.50 4.36 -39.56
CA SER A 676 2.40 4.63 -40.72
C SER A 676 2.73 6.12 -40.85
N VAL A 677 4.03 6.38 -40.78
CA VAL A 677 4.88 7.32 -41.52
C VAL A 677 4.24 8.61 -42.07
N GLY A 678 4.72 9.72 -41.48
CA GLY A 678 5.20 10.84 -42.33
C GLY A 678 4.25 11.96 -42.64
N THR A 679 4.49 13.09 -42.05
CA THR A 679 4.92 14.29 -42.83
C THR A 679 5.19 15.43 -41.84
N GLN A 680 6.34 16.07 -41.97
CA GLN A 680 6.69 17.31 -41.32
C GLN A 680 5.65 18.38 -41.66
N GLU A 681 4.83 18.80 -40.72
CA GLU A 681 4.21 20.12 -40.77
C GLU A 681 4.96 21.05 -39.83
N SER A 682 5.64 21.99 -40.50
CA SER A 682 6.25 23.14 -39.85
C SER A 682 5.17 23.95 -39.14
N CYS A 683 5.25 24.05 -37.81
CA CYS A 683 4.46 25.02 -37.05
C CYS A 683 4.81 26.43 -37.52
N GLN A 684 3.95 27.03 -38.34
CA GLN A 684 4.03 28.47 -38.59
C GLN A 684 3.69 29.23 -37.31
N ALA A 685 4.61 30.04 -36.84
CA ALA A 685 4.38 31.01 -35.78
C ALA A 685 3.16 31.87 -36.12
N VAL A 686 2.20 31.91 -35.22
CA VAL A 686 1.09 32.85 -35.27
C VAL A 686 1.67 34.23 -35.00
N ASP A 687 1.76 35.03 -36.02
CA ASP A 687 2.14 36.42 -35.98
C ASP A 687 0.96 37.26 -35.43
N ALA A 688 0.75 37.19 -34.13
CA ALA A 688 -0.14 38.10 -33.42
C ALA A 688 0.66 39.38 -33.15
N GLY A 689 0.31 40.45 -33.81
CA GLY A 689 0.94 41.74 -33.67
C GLY A 689 0.72 42.38 -32.30
N CYS A 690 1.28 41.78 -31.25
CA CYS A 690 1.46 42.41 -29.96
C CYS A 690 2.69 43.32 -30.03
N ASP A 691 2.56 44.58 -29.70
CA ASP A 691 3.69 45.49 -29.64
C ASP A 691 4.72 45.00 -28.63
N LYS A 692 5.95 44.68 -29.09
CA LYS A 692 7.04 44.18 -28.23
C LYS A 692 7.60 45.29 -27.35
N ALA A 693 8.06 44.96 -26.16
CA ALA A 693 8.77 45.85 -25.26
C ALA A 693 10.09 46.32 -25.91
N GLU A 694 10.55 47.52 -25.60
CA GLU A 694 11.87 48.00 -26.01
C GLU A 694 12.94 47.27 -25.15
N LEU A 695 13.80 46.48 -25.81
CA LEU A 695 14.90 45.77 -25.16
C LEU A 695 16.18 46.61 -25.26
N ARG A 696 16.82 46.81 -24.10
CA ARG A 696 18.18 47.39 -24.01
C ARG A 696 19.14 46.28 -23.58
N GLU A 697 20.36 46.29 -24.11
CA GLU A 697 21.36 45.29 -23.75
C GLU A 697 22.72 45.92 -23.45
N ASP A 698 23.43 45.29 -22.54
CA ASP A 698 24.88 45.49 -22.35
C ASP A 698 25.64 44.22 -22.65
N LYS A 699 26.90 44.16 -22.19
CA LYS A 699 27.78 42.99 -22.43
C LYS A 699 27.23 41.71 -21.76
N TYR A 700 26.49 41.84 -20.67
CA TYR A 700 26.12 40.72 -19.80
C TYR A 700 24.61 40.48 -19.70
N ASN A 701 23.79 41.52 -19.92
CA ASN A 701 22.35 41.44 -19.65
C ASN A 701 21.53 42.06 -20.79
N VAL A 702 20.28 41.64 -20.87
CA VAL A 702 19.20 42.24 -21.62
C VAL A 702 18.19 42.78 -20.61
N TYR A 703 17.74 44.01 -20.79
CA TYR A 703 16.81 44.69 -19.90
C TYR A 703 15.51 44.99 -20.65
N ALA A 704 14.38 44.67 -20.06
CA ALA A 704 13.06 45.08 -20.51
C ALA A 704 12.36 45.91 -19.43
N SER A 705 11.68 46.98 -19.76
CA SER A 705 10.93 47.77 -18.82
C SER A 705 9.68 48.35 -19.47
N GLY A 706 8.63 48.52 -18.65
CA GLY A 706 7.35 49.08 -19.04
C GLY A 706 6.59 49.59 -17.82
N GLU A 707 5.31 49.84 -17.99
CA GLU A 707 4.46 50.24 -16.88
C GLU A 707 4.27 49.10 -15.92
N GLY A 708 4.72 49.27 -14.68
CA GLY A 708 4.61 48.27 -13.59
C GLY A 708 5.62 47.15 -13.63
N PHE A 709 6.57 47.10 -14.59
CA PHE A 709 7.57 46.00 -14.61
C PHE A 709 8.97 46.44 -15.04
N THR A 710 9.95 45.72 -14.53
CA THR A 710 11.36 45.78 -14.96
C THR A 710 11.98 44.38 -14.86
N TYR A 711 12.48 43.82 -15.98
CA TYR A 711 13.10 42.50 -16.04
C TYR A 711 14.56 42.60 -16.45
N THR A 712 15.37 41.69 -15.87
CA THR A 712 16.77 41.51 -16.23
C THR A 712 16.99 40.05 -16.66
N PHE A 713 17.39 39.88 -17.92
CA PHE A 713 17.75 38.56 -18.47
C PHE A 713 19.26 38.48 -18.65
N SER A 714 19.91 37.51 -18.02
CA SER A 714 21.35 37.31 -18.09
C SER A 714 21.74 36.52 -19.33
N LYS A 715 22.60 37.10 -20.16
CA LYS A 715 23.21 36.42 -21.35
C LYS A 715 24.16 35.30 -20.93
N HIS A 716 24.70 35.38 -19.71
CA HIS A 716 25.60 34.38 -19.18
C HIS A 716 24.86 33.11 -18.71
N TYR A 717 23.73 33.30 -18.07
CA TYR A 717 22.91 32.18 -17.59
C TYR A 717 21.84 31.72 -18.59
N GLY A 718 21.53 32.56 -19.61
CA GLY A 718 20.41 32.32 -20.53
C GLY A 718 19.06 32.32 -19.82
N ALA A 719 18.88 33.17 -18.79
CA ALA A 719 17.77 33.11 -17.86
C ALA A 719 17.46 34.46 -17.21
N PHE A 720 16.26 34.61 -16.70
CA PHE A 720 15.90 35.76 -15.84
C PHE A 720 16.65 35.70 -14.52
N THR A 721 17.22 36.83 -14.11
CA THR A 721 17.89 37.04 -12.83
C THR A 721 17.18 38.03 -11.93
N SER A 722 16.23 38.79 -12.46
CA SER A 722 15.36 39.71 -11.73
C SER A 722 14.07 39.92 -12.51
N MET A 723 12.95 39.88 -11.80
CA MET A 723 11.61 40.19 -12.30
C MET A 723 10.92 41.08 -11.28
N VAL A 724 11.05 42.40 -11.45
CA VAL A 724 10.41 43.39 -10.58
C VAL A 724 9.04 43.72 -11.14
N VAL A 725 8.00 43.57 -10.32
CA VAL A 725 6.58 43.91 -10.64
C VAL A 725 6.06 44.87 -9.58
N ASP A 726 5.59 46.05 -10.01
CA ASP A 726 5.12 47.11 -9.13
C ASP A 726 6.12 47.48 -8.00
N GLY A 727 7.40 47.42 -8.34
CA GLY A 727 8.51 47.73 -7.43
C GLY A 727 8.90 46.59 -6.49
N GLU A 728 8.31 45.41 -6.60
CA GLU A 728 8.63 44.21 -5.79
C GLU A 728 9.33 43.15 -6.63
N GLU A 729 10.46 42.62 -6.14
CA GLU A 729 11.20 41.55 -6.77
C GLU A 729 10.44 40.23 -6.61
N GLN A 730 10.18 39.54 -7.71
CA GLN A 730 9.48 38.26 -7.73
C GLN A 730 10.44 37.04 -7.71
N LEU A 731 11.74 37.25 -7.91
CA LEU A 731 12.76 36.19 -7.88
C LEU A 731 13.68 36.34 -6.67
N ALA A 732 13.98 35.26 -5.99
CA ALA A 732 15.00 35.16 -4.95
C ALA A 732 16.32 34.58 -5.49
N GLY A 733 16.37 34.18 -6.75
CA GLY A 733 17.54 33.65 -7.46
C GLY A 733 17.31 33.59 -8.96
N ALA A 734 18.36 33.25 -9.70
CA ALA A 734 18.26 33.09 -11.15
C ALA A 734 17.41 31.87 -11.51
N GLN A 735 16.52 32.02 -12.48
CA GLN A 735 15.82 30.92 -13.13
C GLN A 735 16.82 29.87 -13.65
N LYS A 736 16.45 28.59 -13.63
CA LYS A 736 17.30 27.47 -14.07
C LYS A 736 16.53 26.51 -14.96
N LEU A 737 17.25 25.83 -15.87
CA LEU A 737 16.79 24.61 -16.49
C LEU A 737 17.22 23.43 -15.64
N SER A 738 16.34 22.47 -15.43
CA SER A 738 16.61 21.28 -14.59
C SER A 738 15.95 20.04 -15.18
N ALA A 739 16.64 18.91 -14.99
CA ALA A 739 16.18 17.59 -15.44
C ALA A 739 16.24 16.53 -14.31
N PHE A 740 16.27 16.96 -13.05
CA PHE A 740 16.41 16.10 -11.88
C PHE A 740 15.29 16.32 -10.89
N ARG A 741 14.74 15.23 -10.32
CA ARG A 741 13.85 15.22 -9.16
C ARG A 741 14.54 14.57 -7.97
N ALA A 742 14.14 14.86 -6.76
CA ALA A 742 14.52 14.06 -5.60
C ALA A 742 13.98 12.65 -5.81
N PRO A 743 14.83 11.62 -5.93
CA PRO A 743 14.36 10.29 -6.29
C PRO A 743 13.32 9.79 -5.32
N THR A 744 12.25 9.20 -5.83
CA THR A 744 11.29 8.44 -5.01
C THR A 744 11.89 7.10 -4.63
N ASP A 745 11.30 6.41 -3.66
CA ASP A 745 11.72 5.06 -3.32
C ASP A 745 11.58 4.10 -4.52
N ASN A 746 10.65 4.35 -5.42
CA ASN A 746 10.48 3.60 -6.67
C ASN A 746 11.57 3.88 -7.72
N ASP A 747 12.31 4.97 -7.57
CA ASP A 747 13.46 5.29 -8.42
C ASP A 747 14.76 4.58 -7.99
N ARG A 748 14.78 3.84 -6.86
CA ARG A 748 15.99 3.24 -6.26
C ARG A 748 16.82 2.39 -7.24
N ASN A 749 16.16 1.71 -8.18
CA ASN A 749 16.82 0.84 -9.13
C ASN A 749 17.37 1.59 -10.37
N ILE A 750 17.03 2.88 -10.55
CA ILE A 750 17.44 3.69 -11.69
C ILE A 750 18.26 4.91 -11.28
N VAL A 751 18.13 5.40 -10.06
CA VAL A 751 18.76 6.64 -9.57
C VAL A 751 20.27 6.67 -9.81
N ALA A 752 20.97 5.55 -9.71
CA ALA A 752 22.41 5.48 -9.97
C ALA A 752 22.79 5.88 -11.41
N ARG A 753 21.89 5.73 -12.37
CA ARG A 753 22.11 6.18 -13.75
C ARG A 753 21.76 7.68 -13.93
N TRP A 754 21.00 8.27 -13.05
CA TRP A 754 20.69 9.70 -13.02
C TRP A 754 21.73 10.50 -12.25
N ALA A 755 22.14 10.01 -11.09
CA ALA A 755 22.88 10.76 -10.07
C ALA A 755 23.96 9.91 -9.38
N ASN A 756 24.98 9.46 -10.11
CA ASN A 756 26.12 8.76 -9.52
C ASN A 756 27.41 9.02 -10.32
N LEU A 757 28.28 9.84 -9.77
CA LEU A 757 29.56 10.22 -10.39
C LEU A 757 30.48 9.01 -10.67
N ASN A 758 30.32 7.91 -9.95
CA ASN A 758 31.16 6.72 -10.08
C ASN A 758 30.69 5.74 -11.19
N ILE A 759 29.52 5.98 -11.79
CA ILE A 759 28.98 5.11 -12.85
C ILE A 759 29.20 5.74 -14.22
N TRP A 760 29.99 5.09 -15.09
CA TRP A 760 30.25 5.58 -16.45
C TRP A 760 29.02 5.81 -17.31
N GLN A 761 27.95 5.05 -17.08
CA GLN A 761 26.71 5.12 -17.83
C GLN A 761 25.69 6.12 -17.24
N GLY A 762 26.03 6.80 -16.13
CA GLY A 762 25.19 7.81 -15.50
C GLY A 762 25.32 9.17 -16.17
N GLU A 763 24.27 9.98 -16.15
CA GLU A 763 24.25 11.34 -16.71
C GLU A 763 24.61 12.44 -15.70
N ASN A 764 24.60 12.15 -14.38
CA ASN A 764 24.85 13.10 -13.29
C ASN A 764 23.92 14.32 -13.34
N LEU A 765 22.61 14.05 -13.49
CA LEU A 765 21.57 15.08 -13.65
C LEU A 765 21.43 15.97 -12.41
N ASP A 766 21.72 15.43 -11.22
CA ASP A 766 21.70 16.14 -9.92
C ASP A 766 22.70 17.30 -9.86
N CYS A 767 23.73 17.25 -10.68
CA CYS A 767 24.76 18.28 -10.81
C CYS A 767 24.95 18.69 -12.28
N ALA A 768 23.86 18.92 -12.98
CA ALA A 768 23.87 19.37 -14.37
C ALA A 768 24.16 20.87 -14.46
N PHE A 769 24.92 21.25 -15.47
CA PHE A 769 25.27 22.64 -15.80
C PHE A 769 24.66 23.03 -17.13
N SER A 770 24.15 24.26 -17.16
CA SER A 770 23.80 24.94 -18.42
C SER A 770 25.01 25.64 -19.01
N LYS A 771 25.29 25.42 -20.29
CA LYS A 771 26.30 26.14 -21.05
C LYS A 771 25.64 26.92 -22.16
N ILE A 772 25.75 28.25 -22.10
CA ILE A 772 25.27 29.13 -23.16
C ILE A 772 26.36 29.26 -24.23
N TYR A 773 26.01 28.95 -25.45
CA TYR A 773 26.87 29.08 -26.61
C TYR A 773 26.73 30.45 -27.23
N ASP A 774 25.50 30.94 -27.36
CA ASP A 774 25.16 32.23 -27.92
C ASP A 774 23.87 32.78 -27.28
N CYS A 775 23.81 34.12 -27.20
CA CYS A 775 22.63 34.84 -26.74
C CYS A 775 22.54 36.17 -27.51
N GLN A 776 21.55 36.27 -28.36
CA GLN A 776 21.35 37.41 -29.26
C GLN A 776 19.99 38.06 -29.08
N VAL A 777 19.87 39.36 -29.32
CA VAL A 777 18.61 40.09 -29.41
C VAL A 777 18.36 40.48 -30.86
N GLU A 778 17.35 39.86 -31.46
CA GLU A 778 16.97 40.10 -32.86
C GLU A 778 15.50 40.48 -32.96
N ASN A 779 15.19 41.65 -33.53
CA ASN A 779 13.81 42.12 -33.74
C ASN A 779 12.95 42.13 -32.42
N GLY A 780 13.56 42.45 -31.28
CA GLY A 780 12.90 42.45 -29.99
C GLY A 780 12.60 41.06 -29.40
N VAL A 781 13.36 40.03 -29.85
CA VAL A 781 13.32 38.67 -29.35
C VAL A 781 14.68 38.29 -28.81
N ILE A 782 14.73 37.71 -27.63
CA ILE A 782 15.95 37.10 -27.07
C ILE A 782 16.03 35.66 -27.57
N LYS A 783 17.13 35.33 -28.26
CA LYS A 783 17.40 33.98 -28.72
C LYS A 783 18.65 33.43 -28.03
N VAL A 784 18.51 32.25 -27.42
CA VAL A 784 19.61 31.59 -26.73
C VAL A 784 19.82 30.21 -27.32
N SER A 785 21.08 29.85 -27.58
CA SER A 785 21.48 28.47 -27.86
C SER A 785 22.36 27.94 -26.73
N GLY A 786 22.14 26.71 -26.32
CA GLY A 786 22.87 26.16 -25.19
C GLY A 786 22.85 24.63 -25.11
N SER A 787 23.41 24.12 -24.02
CA SER A 787 23.35 22.69 -23.67
C SER A 787 23.28 22.47 -22.19
N LEU A 788 22.79 21.29 -21.81
CA LEU A 788 22.80 20.75 -20.45
C LEU A 788 23.70 19.51 -20.38
N ALA A 789 24.58 19.47 -19.39
CA ALA A 789 25.51 18.37 -19.17
C ALA A 789 25.74 18.17 -17.67
N GLY A 790 25.70 16.95 -17.19
CA GLY A 790 26.17 16.60 -15.86
C GLY A 790 27.70 16.69 -15.74
N VAL A 791 28.20 16.81 -14.52
CA VAL A 791 29.66 16.84 -14.24
C VAL A 791 30.35 15.63 -14.89
N SER A 792 31.43 15.88 -15.62
CA SER A 792 32.23 14.84 -16.28
C SER A 792 31.46 14.03 -17.34
N ARG A 793 30.39 14.58 -17.89
CA ARG A 793 29.59 13.96 -18.97
C ARG A 793 29.51 14.83 -20.22
N ALA A 794 29.27 14.20 -21.36
CA ALA A 794 28.88 14.93 -22.56
C ALA A 794 27.47 15.52 -22.38
N PRO A 795 27.13 16.62 -23.08
CA PRO A 795 25.80 17.16 -23.03
C PRO A 795 24.74 16.10 -23.35
N PHE A 796 23.78 15.90 -22.40
CA PHE A 796 22.63 15.04 -22.66
C PHE A 796 21.56 15.75 -23.47
N MET A 797 21.59 17.12 -23.47
CA MET A 797 20.64 17.93 -24.22
C MET A 797 21.33 19.14 -24.87
N ARG A 798 20.93 19.47 -26.07
CA ARG A 798 21.22 20.75 -26.76
C ARG A 798 19.90 21.42 -27.07
N TYR A 799 19.85 22.77 -26.90
CA TYR A 799 18.58 23.48 -26.99
C TYR A 799 18.71 24.86 -27.61
N GLU A 800 17.59 25.33 -28.10
CA GLU A 800 17.30 26.72 -28.44
C GLU A 800 16.17 27.22 -27.54
N LEU A 801 16.31 28.44 -27.02
CA LEU A 801 15.32 29.11 -26.19
C LEU A 801 15.01 30.45 -26.81
N THR A 802 13.73 30.73 -27.04
CA THR A 802 13.24 32.00 -27.54
C THR A 802 12.39 32.67 -26.48
N VAL A 803 12.69 33.93 -26.13
CA VAL A 803 11.96 34.73 -25.17
C VAL A 803 11.49 36.03 -25.84
N GLU A 804 10.17 36.24 -25.79
CA GLU A 804 9.53 37.45 -26.24
C GLU A 804 8.88 38.17 -25.08
N ILE A 805 9.00 39.49 -25.01
CA ILE A 805 8.41 40.31 -23.94
C ILE A 805 7.55 41.38 -24.63
N SER A 806 6.27 41.43 -24.26
CA SER A 806 5.30 42.45 -24.72
C SER A 806 5.39 43.77 -23.96
N LYS A 807 4.80 44.82 -24.49
CA LYS A 807 4.77 46.16 -23.82
C LYS A 807 4.05 46.14 -22.46
N ASP A 808 3.12 45.26 -22.25
CA ASP A 808 2.37 45.08 -21.01
C ASP A 808 3.06 44.11 -20.03
N GLY A 809 4.28 43.68 -20.33
CA GLY A 809 5.10 42.84 -19.46
C GLY A 809 4.85 41.33 -19.55
N GLN A 810 4.01 40.86 -20.48
CA GLN A 810 3.85 39.41 -20.70
C GLN A 810 5.11 38.86 -21.32
N ILE A 811 5.57 37.70 -20.86
CA ILE A 811 6.72 36.95 -21.35
C ILE A 811 6.21 35.69 -22.03
N SER A 812 6.64 35.44 -23.28
CA SER A 812 6.44 34.16 -23.96
C SER A 812 7.75 33.44 -24.04
N ILE A 813 7.77 32.20 -23.56
CA ILE A 813 8.94 31.32 -23.53
C ILE A 813 8.67 30.13 -24.45
N ASN A 814 9.56 29.93 -25.44
CA ASN A 814 9.54 28.77 -26.32
C ASN A 814 10.87 28.06 -26.21
N PHE A 815 10.85 26.81 -25.79
CA PHE A 815 11.99 25.92 -25.64
C PHE A 815 11.92 24.83 -26.71
N ASP A 816 13.04 24.58 -27.40
CA ASP A 816 13.23 23.48 -28.36
C ASP A 816 14.54 22.76 -28.04
N GLY A 817 14.47 21.51 -27.61
CA GLY A 817 15.62 20.74 -27.14
C GLY A 817 15.73 19.37 -27.77
N ASN A 818 16.95 18.98 -28.09
CA ASN A 818 17.28 17.66 -28.61
C ASN A 818 18.09 16.89 -27.56
N VAL A 819 17.50 15.79 -27.07
CA VAL A 819 18.13 14.86 -26.12
C VAL A 819 19.00 13.88 -26.91
N ARG A 820 20.22 13.61 -26.42
CA ARG A 820 21.14 12.67 -27.03
C ARG A 820 20.52 11.27 -27.09
N GLU A 821 20.70 10.55 -28.19
CA GLU A 821 20.05 9.27 -28.47
C GLU A 821 20.30 8.20 -27.39
N ASP A 822 21.54 8.13 -26.90
CA ASP A 822 21.95 7.15 -25.88
C ASP A 822 21.82 7.65 -24.45
N ALA A 823 21.31 8.88 -24.24
CA ALA A 823 20.99 9.37 -22.91
C ALA A 823 19.83 8.56 -22.30
N ILE A 824 19.92 8.30 -20.99
CA ILE A 824 18.82 7.68 -20.24
C ILE A 824 17.59 8.59 -20.27
N TRP A 825 16.41 8.01 -20.15
CA TRP A 825 15.18 8.78 -19.93
C TRP A 825 15.29 9.67 -18.70
N LEU A 826 14.66 10.84 -18.75
CA LEU A 826 14.78 11.86 -17.72
C LEU A 826 13.71 11.67 -16.63
N PRO A 827 14.03 11.87 -15.34
CA PRO A 827 13.02 11.88 -14.30
C PRO A 827 12.01 13.02 -14.44
N ARG A 828 12.46 14.16 -14.94
CA ARG A 828 11.65 15.33 -15.33
C ARG A 828 12.43 16.25 -16.24
N PHE A 829 11.75 17.22 -16.84
CA PHE A 829 12.39 18.34 -17.51
C PHE A 829 11.55 19.60 -17.43
N GLY A 830 12.16 20.73 -17.02
CA GLY A 830 11.51 22.03 -16.98
C GLY A 830 12.37 23.14 -16.43
N PHE A 831 11.69 24.19 -16.00
CA PHE A 831 12.26 25.42 -15.44
C PHE A 831 12.06 25.46 -13.92
N GLU A 832 13.09 25.87 -13.19
CA GLU A 832 13.02 26.14 -11.76
C GLU A 832 13.13 27.64 -11.50
N PHE A 833 12.26 28.13 -10.63
CA PHE A 833 12.24 29.50 -10.11
C PHE A 833 12.41 29.45 -8.62
N GLU A 834 13.29 30.26 -8.07
CA GLU A 834 13.42 30.53 -6.66
C GLU A 834 12.66 31.83 -6.37
N LEU A 835 11.58 31.77 -5.61
CA LEU A 835 10.74 32.90 -5.25
C LEU A 835 11.02 33.36 -3.81
N PRO A 836 10.67 34.59 -3.40
CA PRO A 836 10.74 35.01 -2.02
C PRO A 836 9.96 34.09 -1.09
N GLU A 837 10.45 33.80 0.11
CA GLU A 837 9.79 32.96 1.11
C GLU A 837 8.36 33.42 1.45
N SER A 838 8.08 34.71 1.31
CA SER A 838 6.74 35.26 1.49
C SER A 838 5.71 34.85 0.45
N THR A 839 6.16 34.28 -0.69
CA THR A 839 5.31 33.84 -1.79
C THR A 839 4.92 32.39 -1.57
N LYS A 840 3.90 32.16 -0.73
CA LYS A 840 3.50 30.80 -0.29
C LYS A 840 2.24 30.30 -0.97
N GLU A 841 1.23 31.14 -1.13
CA GLU A 841 -0.08 30.75 -1.67
C GLU A 841 -0.09 30.82 -3.20
N PHE A 842 -0.81 29.88 -3.80
CA PHE A 842 -1.01 29.82 -5.24
C PHE A 842 -2.39 29.24 -5.61
N THR A 843 -2.84 29.57 -6.83
CA THR A 843 -4.08 29.01 -7.40
C THR A 843 -3.75 28.47 -8.77
N TYR A 844 -4.26 27.28 -9.10
CA TYR A 844 -4.02 26.66 -10.40
C TYR A 844 -5.28 26.00 -10.96
N PHE A 845 -5.33 25.87 -12.27
CA PHE A 845 -6.28 25.04 -12.98
C PHE A 845 -5.54 23.86 -13.59
N GLY A 846 -5.81 22.66 -13.08
CA GLY A 846 -5.11 21.43 -13.43
C GLY A 846 -5.68 20.25 -12.65
N ARG A 847 -4.97 19.11 -12.64
CA ARG A 847 -5.35 17.98 -11.80
C ARG A 847 -4.96 18.22 -10.34
N GLY A 848 -5.88 17.88 -9.43
CA GLY A 848 -5.69 18.08 -7.99
C GLY A 848 -6.91 17.63 -7.17
N PRO A 849 -7.05 18.04 -5.91
CA PRO A 849 -6.07 18.86 -5.14
C PRO A 849 -4.84 18.11 -4.64
N ILE A 850 -4.82 16.78 -4.73
CA ILE A 850 -3.71 15.94 -4.31
C ILE A 850 -2.60 15.89 -5.36
N GLU A 851 -1.37 15.60 -4.93
CA GLU A 851 -0.28 15.32 -5.84
C GLU A 851 -0.63 14.20 -6.82
N ASN A 852 -0.16 14.32 -8.03
CA ASN A 852 -0.44 13.34 -9.08
C ASN A 852 0.66 13.31 -10.14
N TYR A 853 0.76 12.17 -10.82
CA TYR A 853 1.77 11.89 -11.84
C TYR A 853 1.10 11.22 -13.04
N CYS A 854 1.77 11.13 -14.18
CA CYS A 854 1.15 10.62 -15.41
C CYS A 854 0.65 9.17 -15.32
N ASP A 855 1.12 8.39 -14.35
CA ASP A 855 0.70 7.02 -14.03
C ASP A 855 -0.10 6.90 -12.72
N MET A 856 -0.32 8.02 -12.01
CA MET A 856 -1.04 8.11 -10.73
C MET A 856 -1.88 9.39 -10.70
N HIS A 857 -3.04 9.40 -11.31
CA HIS A 857 -3.86 10.61 -11.46
C HIS A 857 -5.40 10.38 -11.47
N ASN A 858 -5.85 9.12 -11.35
CA ASN A 858 -7.28 8.82 -11.45
C ASN A 858 -8.09 9.35 -10.27
N ALA A 859 -7.42 9.59 -9.13
CA ALA A 859 -8.02 10.22 -7.95
C ALA A 859 -7.94 11.76 -7.97
N ALA A 860 -7.31 12.37 -8.99
CA ALA A 860 -7.07 13.81 -9.10
C ALA A 860 -7.87 14.42 -10.27
N PRO A 861 -9.10 14.89 -10.07
CA PRO A 861 -9.90 15.51 -11.14
C PRO A 861 -9.34 16.87 -11.57
N MET A 862 -9.62 17.26 -12.80
CA MET A 862 -9.37 18.60 -13.31
C MET A 862 -10.26 19.62 -12.59
N GLY A 863 -9.68 20.72 -12.14
CA GLY A 863 -10.42 21.76 -11.43
C GLY A 863 -9.61 23.01 -11.18
N MET A 864 -10.24 23.98 -10.49
CA MET A 864 -9.58 25.18 -9.97
C MET A 864 -9.27 24.98 -8.48
N TYR A 865 -8.01 24.99 -8.11
CA TYR A 865 -7.55 24.71 -6.75
C TYR A 865 -6.70 25.87 -6.21
N THR A 866 -6.81 26.10 -4.90
CA THR A 866 -5.95 27.02 -4.17
C THR A 866 -5.23 26.25 -3.08
N SER A 867 -3.91 26.39 -3.03
CA SER A 867 -3.05 25.70 -2.09
C SER A 867 -1.91 26.60 -1.58
N ASP A 868 -1.04 26.07 -0.77
CA ASP A 868 0.17 26.72 -0.27
C ASP A 868 1.28 25.69 -0.01
N VAL A 869 2.52 26.16 0.12
CA VAL A 869 3.73 25.31 0.27
C VAL A 869 3.68 24.36 1.47
N ASP A 870 2.89 24.67 2.50
CA ASP A 870 2.79 23.81 3.68
C ASP A 870 1.77 22.68 3.46
N LYS A 871 0.72 22.92 2.65
CA LYS A 871 -0.26 21.91 2.25
C LYS A 871 0.28 20.96 1.18
N GLU A 872 1.19 21.45 0.33
CA GLU A 872 1.84 20.63 -0.69
C GLU A 872 2.90 19.69 -0.11
N TYR A 873 3.35 19.93 1.12
CA TYR A 873 4.33 19.08 1.77
C TYR A 873 3.72 17.76 2.21
N VAL A 874 4.21 16.66 1.66
CA VAL A 874 3.85 15.31 2.05
C VAL A 874 4.99 14.71 2.88
N ASN A 875 4.67 14.25 4.09
CA ASN A 875 5.63 13.79 5.09
C ASN A 875 6.02 12.31 4.88
N TYR A 876 6.52 11.97 3.68
CA TYR A 876 7.11 10.65 3.47
C TYR A 876 8.22 10.39 4.47
N VAL A 877 8.29 9.16 5.03
CA VAL A 877 9.24 8.81 6.09
C VAL A 877 10.68 9.14 5.67
N ARG A 878 11.06 8.78 4.46
CA ARG A 878 12.26 9.27 3.79
C ARG A 878 11.89 10.38 2.83
N PRO A 879 12.45 11.61 2.99
CA PRO A 879 12.17 12.72 2.08
C PRO A 879 12.47 12.39 0.62
N GLN A 880 11.54 12.73 -0.26
CA GLN A 880 11.60 12.41 -1.67
C GLN A 880 10.72 13.35 -2.50
N GLU A 881 10.65 13.18 -3.80
CA GLU A 881 9.75 13.91 -4.69
C GLU A 881 8.29 13.80 -4.24
N HIS A 882 7.60 14.93 -4.16
CA HIS A 882 6.18 15.04 -3.81
C HIS A 882 5.59 16.36 -4.32
N GLY A 883 4.25 16.48 -4.29
CA GLY A 883 3.53 17.73 -4.57
C GLY A 883 3.50 18.11 -6.05
N ASN A 884 3.65 17.16 -6.99
CA ASN A 884 3.49 17.42 -8.42
C ASN A 884 2.02 17.48 -8.82
N HIS A 885 1.67 18.39 -9.76
CA HIS A 885 0.35 18.48 -10.38
C HIS A 885 0.47 18.44 -11.89
N THR A 886 -0.30 17.56 -12.54
CA THR A 886 -0.27 17.36 -13.99
C THR A 886 -1.37 18.14 -14.71
N GLU A 887 -1.26 18.28 -16.02
CA GLU A 887 -2.24 18.90 -16.91
C GLU A 887 -2.62 20.35 -16.50
N VAL A 888 -1.71 21.09 -15.88
CA VAL A 888 -1.95 22.45 -15.42
C VAL A 888 -1.96 23.40 -16.61
N LYS A 889 -3.08 24.09 -16.81
CA LYS A 889 -3.26 25.09 -17.87
C LYS A 889 -2.99 26.52 -17.37
N MET A 890 -3.12 26.76 -16.06
CA MET A 890 -2.89 28.05 -15.42
C MET A 890 -2.37 27.87 -14.01
N LEU A 891 -1.37 28.67 -13.63
CA LEU A 891 -0.88 28.84 -12.26
C LEU A 891 -0.76 30.34 -11.94
N GLN A 892 -1.38 30.80 -10.86
CA GLN A 892 -1.17 32.11 -10.26
C GLN A 892 -0.39 31.97 -8.96
N ILE A 893 0.76 32.65 -8.87
CA ILE A 893 1.60 32.67 -7.67
C ILE A 893 2.27 34.05 -7.52
N GLY A 894 2.17 34.67 -6.36
CA GLY A 894 2.62 36.04 -6.15
C GLY A 894 1.92 37.01 -7.12
N LYS A 895 2.70 37.80 -7.86
CA LYS A 895 2.20 38.70 -8.91
C LYS A 895 2.31 38.14 -10.33
N LEU A 896 2.56 36.82 -10.45
CA LEU A 896 2.77 36.17 -11.75
C LEU A 896 1.63 35.19 -12.05
N GLU A 897 1.23 35.09 -13.32
CA GLU A 897 0.33 34.09 -13.87
C GLU A 897 1.08 33.31 -14.98
N PHE A 898 1.28 32.02 -14.78
CA PHE A 898 1.86 31.11 -15.78
C PHE A 898 0.72 30.41 -16.53
N THR A 899 0.80 30.32 -17.84
CA THR A 899 -0.19 29.64 -18.69
C THR A 899 0.45 28.83 -19.78
N SER A 900 -0.12 27.64 -20.07
CA SER A 900 0.28 26.80 -21.19
C SER A 900 -0.95 26.22 -21.89
N GLN A 901 -1.03 26.37 -23.19
CA GLN A 901 -2.14 25.85 -24.01
C GLN A 901 -2.15 24.32 -24.06
N LYS A 902 -0.97 23.72 -24.08
CA LYS A 902 -0.81 22.24 -24.10
C LYS A 902 -0.82 21.60 -22.71
N GLY A 903 -0.86 22.45 -21.68
CA GLY A 903 -0.62 22.03 -20.30
C GLY A 903 0.86 22.06 -19.94
N MET A 904 1.10 22.05 -18.64
CA MET A 904 2.42 21.96 -18.00
C MET A 904 2.25 21.15 -16.73
N GLU A 905 3.32 20.74 -16.11
CA GLU A 905 3.29 20.21 -14.76
C GLU A 905 3.90 21.21 -13.81
N ILE A 906 3.38 21.28 -12.59
CA ILE A 906 3.87 22.22 -11.58
C ILE A 906 4.20 21.53 -10.28
N ASN A 907 5.17 22.11 -9.56
CA ASN A 907 5.45 21.78 -8.18
C ASN A 907 5.82 23.07 -7.44
N VAL A 908 5.24 23.26 -6.26
CA VAL A 908 5.53 24.41 -5.39
C VAL A 908 5.91 23.92 -4.02
N SER A 909 7.18 24.08 -3.63
CA SER A 909 7.73 23.49 -2.42
C SER A 909 8.48 24.51 -1.56
N LYS A 910 8.47 24.30 -0.25
CA LYS A 910 9.34 25.01 0.71
C LYS A 910 10.75 24.44 0.81
N TYR A 911 10.98 23.29 0.18
CA TYR A 911 12.28 22.63 0.16
C TYR A 911 12.83 22.55 -1.26
N SER A 912 14.13 22.76 -1.39
CA SER A 912 14.79 22.53 -2.68
C SER A 912 14.89 21.03 -2.99
N THR A 913 14.93 20.65 -4.27
CA THR A 913 15.20 19.28 -4.72
C THR A 913 16.45 18.70 -4.06
N ALA A 914 17.50 19.51 -3.87
CA ALA A 914 18.74 19.07 -3.23
C ALA A 914 18.57 18.80 -1.72
N ALA A 915 17.73 19.55 -1.01
CA ALA A 915 17.43 19.30 0.41
C ALA A 915 16.68 17.98 0.58
N LEU A 916 15.65 17.74 -0.24
CA LEU A 916 14.91 16.48 -0.24
C LEU A 916 15.79 15.26 -0.58
N TYR A 917 16.65 15.39 -1.58
CA TYR A 917 17.54 14.28 -2.00
C TYR A 917 18.60 13.92 -0.95
N LYS A 918 19.03 14.89 -0.16
CA LYS A 918 20.09 14.72 0.83
C LYS A 918 19.59 14.14 2.15
N ALA A 919 18.36 14.47 2.55
CA ALA A 919 17.80 14.07 3.82
C ALA A 919 17.44 12.58 3.82
N GLU A 920 17.77 11.88 4.89
CA GLU A 920 17.34 10.51 5.14
C GLU A 920 16.13 10.48 6.09
N HIS A 921 15.96 11.51 6.93
CA HIS A 921 14.81 11.67 7.83
C HIS A 921 14.21 13.08 7.71
N THR A 922 12.96 13.20 8.10
CA THR A 922 12.19 14.45 7.94
C THR A 922 12.67 15.58 8.86
N ASP A 923 13.25 15.25 10.01
CA ASP A 923 13.86 16.21 10.95
C ASP A 923 15.19 16.81 10.44
N GLU A 924 15.81 16.21 9.44
CA GLU A 924 17.01 16.74 8.77
C GLU A 924 16.66 17.82 7.73
N LEU A 925 15.38 17.96 7.36
CA LEU A 925 14.96 18.94 6.37
C LEU A 925 15.06 20.36 6.90
N ALA A 926 15.78 21.20 6.17
CA ALA A 926 15.90 22.62 6.45
C ALA A 926 15.48 23.47 5.23
N THR A 927 14.72 24.51 5.48
CA THR A 927 14.39 25.53 4.44
C THR A 927 15.60 26.45 4.22
N ASP A 928 15.73 26.93 2.99
CA ASP A 928 16.75 27.93 2.62
C ASP A 928 16.18 29.36 2.55
N GLY A 929 14.97 29.60 3.06
CA GLY A 929 14.31 30.90 3.07
C GLY A 929 13.75 31.28 1.69
N LYS A 930 13.37 30.32 0.87
CA LYS A 930 12.79 30.49 -0.47
C LYS A 930 11.59 29.59 -0.70
N THR A 931 10.77 29.97 -1.65
CA THR A 931 9.77 29.10 -2.26
C THR A 931 10.32 28.60 -3.61
N HIS A 932 10.33 27.29 -3.79
CA HIS A 932 10.80 26.63 -5.01
C HIS A 932 9.61 26.31 -5.92
N LEU A 933 9.59 26.92 -7.10
CA LEU A 933 8.58 26.66 -8.13
C LEU A 933 9.22 25.95 -9.30
N ARG A 934 8.61 24.85 -9.73
CA ARG A 934 8.95 24.18 -11.01
C ARG A 934 7.81 24.31 -11.99
N ILE A 935 8.15 24.60 -13.24
CA ILE A 935 7.26 24.61 -14.40
C ILE A 935 7.82 23.60 -15.36
N ASP A 936 7.22 22.44 -15.42
CA ASP A 936 7.76 21.28 -16.14
C ASP A 936 7.02 21.02 -17.45
N TYR A 937 7.78 20.60 -18.45
CA TYR A 937 7.25 19.99 -19.66
C TYR A 937 6.56 18.69 -19.33
N LYS A 938 7.25 17.82 -18.57
CA LYS A 938 6.78 16.50 -18.15
C LYS A 938 7.62 16.00 -16.98
N VAL A 939 6.97 15.30 -16.08
CA VAL A 939 7.58 14.48 -15.03
C VAL A 939 7.29 13.02 -15.34
N SER A 940 8.28 12.14 -15.25
CA SER A 940 8.08 10.70 -15.39
C SER A 940 7.24 10.16 -14.25
N GLY A 941 6.48 9.12 -14.50
CA GLY A 941 5.66 8.46 -13.51
C GLY A 941 6.44 8.01 -12.28
N VAL A 942 5.75 7.61 -11.25
CA VAL A 942 6.34 7.10 -10.01
C VAL A 942 6.48 5.58 -10.01
N GLY A 943 5.57 4.85 -10.66
CA GLY A 943 5.61 3.40 -10.77
C GLY A 943 5.52 2.66 -9.44
N SER A 944 6.07 1.43 -9.43
CA SER A 944 6.16 0.55 -8.25
C SER A 944 7.49 -0.21 -8.19
N ASN A 945 8.56 0.34 -8.75
CA ASN A 945 9.85 -0.35 -8.94
C ASN A 945 10.77 -0.36 -7.71
N SER A 946 10.27 -0.06 -6.54
CA SER A 946 10.98 -0.36 -5.28
C SER A 946 11.14 -1.87 -5.08
N CYS A 947 10.11 -2.66 -5.42
CA CYS A 947 10.13 -4.13 -5.52
C CYS A 947 9.26 -4.65 -6.67
N GLY A 948 9.03 -3.90 -7.72
CA GLY A 948 8.17 -4.28 -8.84
C GLY A 948 8.88 -4.18 -10.18
N PRO A 949 8.11 -4.25 -11.29
CA PRO A 949 8.63 -4.04 -12.62
C PRO A 949 9.12 -2.61 -12.80
N GLN A 950 10.00 -2.42 -13.78
CA GLN A 950 10.40 -1.06 -14.17
C GLN A 950 9.17 -0.27 -14.65
N LEU A 951 9.19 1.05 -14.38
CA LEU A 951 8.18 1.97 -14.93
C LEU A 951 7.95 1.69 -16.42
N GLU A 952 6.71 1.57 -16.86
CA GLU A 952 6.38 1.31 -18.28
C GLU A 952 6.89 2.45 -19.17
N GLU A 953 7.25 2.12 -20.41
CA GLU A 953 7.89 3.08 -21.32
C GLU A 953 7.05 4.33 -21.61
N GLU A 954 5.75 4.19 -21.66
CA GLU A 954 4.80 5.28 -21.91
C GLU A 954 4.77 6.35 -20.81
N TYR A 955 5.15 5.98 -19.58
CA TYR A 955 5.21 6.89 -18.44
C TYR A 955 6.60 7.50 -18.23
N ARG A 956 7.58 7.15 -19.03
CA ARG A 956 8.93 7.72 -19.00
C ARG A 956 9.04 8.97 -19.88
N LEU A 957 9.78 9.97 -19.44
CA LEU A 957 10.22 11.06 -20.29
C LEU A 957 11.41 10.59 -21.14
N SER A 958 11.09 9.85 -22.20
CA SER A 958 12.07 9.21 -23.11
C SER A 958 12.18 9.91 -24.46
N GLU A 959 11.39 10.94 -24.70
CA GLU A 959 11.34 11.73 -25.92
C GLU A 959 12.72 12.31 -26.23
N LYS A 960 13.16 12.19 -27.50
CA LYS A 960 14.44 12.71 -27.97
C LYS A 960 14.34 14.14 -28.50
N HIS A 961 13.14 14.63 -28.68
CA HIS A 961 12.87 16.03 -29.01
C HIS A 961 11.81 16.58 -28.08
N ILE A 962 12.13 17.67 -27.39
CA ILE A 962 11.26 18.34 -26.40
C ILE A 962 10.94 19.74 -26.92
N ALA A 963 9.67 20.00 -27.20
CA ALA A 963 9.17 21.32 -27.55
C ALA A 963 8.19 21.78 -26.47
N PHE A 964 8.56 22.81 -25.71
CA PHE A 964 7.79 23.30 -24.58
C PHE A 964 7.58 24.81 -24.64
N SER A 965 6.34 25.24 -24.50
CA SER A 965 5.97 26.67 -24.54
C SER A 965 5.02 27.02 -23.41
N PHE A 966 5.29 28.15 -22.75
CA PHE A 966 4.40 28.75 -21.75
C PHE A 966 4.56 30.26 -21.74
N ALA A 967 3.60 30.95 -21.16
CA ALA A 967 3.63 32.40 -20.99
C ALA A 967 3.60 32.78 -19.50
N ILE A 968 4.22 33.89 -19.14
CA ILE A 968 4.17 34.52 -17.83
C ILE A 968 3.54 35.91 -18.00
N ALA A 969 2.39 36.14 -17.40
CA ALA A 969 1.68 37.41 -17.38
C ALA A 969 1.72 38.04 -15.98
N LEU A 970 1.50 39.34 -15.92
CA LEU A 970 1.33 40.07 -14.67
C LEU A 970 -0.10 39.87 -14.16
N LYS A 971 -0.25 39.47 -12.91
CA LYS A 971 -1.56 39.38 -12.24
C LYS A 971 -2.13 40.77 -12.07
N LYS A 972 -3.30 41.03 -12.66
CA LYS A 972 -4.02 42.30 -12.57
C LYS A 972 -4.80 42.43 -11.27
#